data_e9642406a2e0c40fdd4f9f1dc61d9746
#
_entry.id   e9642406a2e0c40fdd4f9f1dc61d9746
#
_cell.length_a   1.000
_cell.length_b   1.000
_cell.length_c   1.000
_cell.angle_alpha   90.00
_cell.angle_beta   90.00
_cell.angle_gamma   90.00
#
_symmetry.space_group_name_H-M   'P 1'
#
loop_
_entity.id
_entity.type
_entity.pdbx_description
1 polymer ?
#
loop_
_entity_poly.entity_id
_entity_poly.type
_entity_poly.pdbx_seq_one_letter_code
_entity_poly.pdbx_strand_id
1 'polypeptide(L)'
;MKKLLLTLLLFSAGTGISAAKTYDLKSPDGKIAVRVDVSADAVTYSISRDGKELIAPSPLSLTLADGRVLGRKASVRKASAKSVDEIIEAPFYKRSAVEDRYNSLTLTFKGDYGIDFRAYDDGAAYRFRTSMKDEITVTDELVDIRFPEDFTTLVPYARDGKKEPGLARYYFNSFENTYSTQPVSKVADDRLAFLPILADAGTAKIVITEADLEDYPGMYLYNPTGGKALRGNFAPYPAKEVQGGHNELQLLVTEREDFIARTSGTRTFPWRVFAIAGRDIQLADNDMVYRLAAPSRVEDVSWIKPGKVAWDWWNTWNLYGVDFKSGINNETYKYYIDFAADHGIEYVILDEGWAVNKKADLFQVVPAIDLPELVAYGKERGVGIVLWAGFYATERDLERVCKHYSEMGIKGFKVDFLDRDDQKIANFTYRLAETAAKYRLFLDMHGYHKPAGIQRTYPNVLNFEGVFGLEQMKWTSEKTDMVTYDVTIPFIRMLAGPMDYTQGAMRNATRRNFRAVGSEAMSQGTRCRQLAEYVIFESPFNMLCDSPSNYMREPECTEFIASVPTTWDETVGLDGRVGEYVSIARRKGDTWYVGGMTDWNARTLTIDLGFLGEGAYTAELFRDGVNADKAARDYKRESVEIPADRKLTVKMAPGGGFALKVSRK
;
A
#
# COMPACT_ATOMS: atom_id res chain seq x y z
N MET A 1 19.00 -8.81 33.66
CA MET A 1 17.92 -9.83 33.67
C MET A 1 16.91 -9.48 34.76
N LYS A 2 15.91 -8.67 34.45
CA LYS A 2 14.77 -8.39 35.34
C LYS A 2 13.56 -9.14 34.80
N LYS A 3 13.17 -10.21 35.46
CA LYS A 3 11.90 -10.91 35.20
C LYS A 3 10.75 -10.00 35.64
N LEU A 4 9.95 -9.52 34.68
CA LEU A 4 8.69 -8.87 34.95
C LEU A 4 7.66 -9.97 35.24
N LEU A 5 7.16 -10.01 36.47
CA LEU A 5 6.07 -10.91 36.87
C LEU A 5 4.76 -10.38 36.29
N LEU A 6 4.16 -11.11 35.38
CA LEU A 6 2.79 -10.89 34.94
C LEU A 6 1.85 -11.47 36.00
N THR A 7 1.18 -10.62 36.78
CA THR A 7 0.26 -11.05 37.79
C THR A 7 -1.07 -11.44 37.18
N LEU A 8 -1.34 -12.74 37.16
CA LEU A 8 -2.64 -13.31 36.80
C LEU A 8 -3.53 -13.28 38.05
N LEU A 9 -4.50 -12.36 38.11
CA LEU A 9 -5.52 -12.36 39.17
C LEU A 9 -6.65 -13.32 38.76
N LEU A 10 -6.68 -14.46 39.46
CA LEU A 10 -7.81 -15.41 39.42
C LEU A 10 -8.83 -15.02 40.48
N PHE A 11 -10.04 -14.67 40.13
CA PHE A 11 -11.17 -14.58 41.02
C PHE A 11 -12.12 -15.77 40.84
N SER A 12 -12.53 -16.36 41.96
CA SER A 12 -13.32 -17.60 42.05
C SER A 12 -14.81 -17.37 42.21
N ALA A 13 -15.57 -18.17 41.50
CA ALA A 13 -16.88 -18.80 41.70
C ALA A 13 -17.97 -18.14 42.56
N GLY A 14 -19.08 -17.87 41.87
CA GLY A 14 -20.42 -17.67 42.46
C GLY A 14 -21.47 -18.07 41.41
N THR A 15 -22.47 -18.81 41.87
CA THR A 15 -23.50 -19.56 41.19
C THR A 15 -24.33 -18.83 40.10
N GLY A 16 -24.48 -19.45 38.91
CA GLY A 16 -25.74 -19.43 38.17
C GLY A 16 -25.87 -18.54 36.94
N ILE A 17 -24.91 -17.66 36.63
CA ILE A 17 -24.70 -17.05 35.30
C ILE A 17 -23.24 -17.26 35.00
N SER A 18 -22.86 -17.90 33.91
CA SER A 18 -21.47 -18.04 33.51
C SER A 18 -20.91 -16.62 33.30
N ALA A 19 -20.25 -16.10 34.31
CA ALA A 19 -19.63 -14.78 34.22
C ALA A 19 -18.65 -14.77 33.04
N ALA A 20 -18.66 -13.70 32.27
CA ALA A 20 -17.72 -13.51 31.17
C ALA A 20 -16.30 -13.61 31.71
N LYS A 21 -15.44 -14.38 31.05
CA LYS A 21 -14.02 -14.49 31.42
C LYS A 21 -13.24 -13.45 30.66
N THR A 22 -12.60 -12.56 31.40
CA THR A 22 -11.82 -11.43 30.86
C THR A 22 -10.33 -11.77 30.76
N TYR A 23 -9.70 -11.32 29.69
CA TYR A 23 -8.27 -11.38 29.45
C TYR A 23 -7.78 -10.01 29.00
N ASP A 24 -6.72 -9.52 29.63
CA ASP A 24 -6.11 -8.24 29.30
C ASP A 24 -4.73 -8.47 28.66
N LEU A 25 -4.44 -7.71 27.61
CA LEU A 25 -3.16 -7.68 26.91
C LEU A 25 -2.75 -6.22 26.77
N LYS A 26 -1.47 -5.90 27.08
CA LYS A 26 -0.92 -4.55 26.92
C LYS A 26 0.26 -4.55 25.97
N SER A 27 0.47 -3.43 25.27
CA SER A 27 1.69 -3.17 24.51
C SER A 27 2.94 -3.20 25.41
N PRO A 28 4.15 -3.35 24.85
CA PRO A 28 5.40 -3.30 25.63
C PRO A 28 5.57 -2.02 26.45
N ASP A 29 5.16 -0.85 25.92
CA ASP A 29 5.18 0.44 26.61
C ASP A 29 3.98 0.65 27.57
N GLY A 30 3.00 -0.26 27.53
CA GLY A 30 1.82 -0.26 28.40
C GLY A 30 0.70 0.70 28.00
N LYS A 31 0.86 1.51 26.95
CA LYS A 31 -0.12 2.53 26.55
C LYS A 31 -1.32 1.97 25.83
N ILE A 32 -1.13 0.98 24.94
CA ILE A 32 -2.22 0.31 24.23
C ILE A 32 -2.63 -0.92 25.04
N ALA A 33 -3.92 -1.07 25.31
CA ALA A 33 -4.48 -2.23 25.95
C ALA A 33 -5.60 -2.84 25.10
N VAL A 34 -5.55 -4.17 24.96
CA VAL A 34 -6.59 -4.98 24.35
C VAL A 34 -7.25 -5.79 25.46
N ARG A 35 -8.55 -5.64 25.62
CA ARG A 35 -9.35 -6.45 26.54
C ARG A 35 -10.20 -7.42 25.73
N VAL A 36 -10.19 -8.69 26.12
CA VAL A 36 -10.96 -9.75 25.48
C VAL A 36 -11.90 -10.37 26.49
N ASP A 37 -13.20 -10.29 26.25
CA ASP A 37 -14.24 -10.90 27.09
C ASP A 37 -14.84 -12.11 26.37
N VAL A 38 -14.83 -13.25 27.05
CA VAL A 38 -15.39 -14.51 26.56
C VAL A 38 -16.62 -14.86 27.36
N SER A 39 -17.79 -14.81 26.75
CA SER A 39 -19.08 -15.19 27.31
C SER A 39 -19.68 -16.38 26.58
N ALA A 40 -20.85 -16.85 27.02
CA ALA A 40 -21.61 -17.87 26.33
C ALA A 40 -22.12 -17.38 24.96
N ASP A 41 -22.39 -16.08 24.82
CA ASP A 41 -23.01 -15.51 23.61
C ASP A 41 -21.97 -15.09 22.56
N ALA A 42 -20.83 -14.56 22.99
CA ALA A 42 -19.81 -14.03 22.09
C ALA A 42 -18.42 -13.97 22.72
N VAL A 43 -17.41 -13.94 21.85
CA VAL A 43 -16.10 -13.37 22.16
C VAL A 43 -16.11 -11.92 21.67
N THR A 44 -15.78 -10.97 22.55
CA THR A 44 -15.67 -9.56 22.21
C THR A 44 -14.28 -9.05 22.56
N TYR A 45 -13.83 -8.03 21.83
CA TYR A 45 -12.60 -7.32 22.16
C TYR A 45 -12.87 -5.81 22.23
N SER A 46 -12.07 -5.11 23.01
CA SER A 46 -11.99 -3.64 23.00
C SER A 46 -10.54 -3.20 23.01
N ILE A 47 -10.27 -1.99 22.50
CA ILE A 47 -8.93 -1.42 22.43
C ILE A 47 -8.96 -0.02 23.06
N SER A 48 -7.99 0.25 23.93
CA SER A 48 -7.80 1.56 24.52
C SER A 48 -6.34 2.01 24.38
N ARG A 49 -6.14 3.33 24.41
CA ARG A 49 -4.82 3.96 24.48
C ARG A 49 -4.79 4.98 25.60
N ASP A 50 -3.78 4.90 26.47
CA ASP A 50 -3.63 5.75 27.65
C ASP A 50 -4.91 5.81 28.51
N GLY A 51 -5.64 4.68 28.59
CA GLY A 51 -6.90 4.53 29.32
C GLY A 51 -8.15 5.06 28.61
N LYS A 52 -8.02 5.73 27.45
CA LYS A 52 -9.16 6.15 26.63
C LYS A 52 -9.56 5.02 25.67
N GLU A 53 -10.83 4.63 25.69
CA GLU A 53 -11.38 3.64 24.77
C GLU A 53 -11.40 4.18 23.33
N LEU A 54 -10.87 3.41 22.39
CA LEU A 54 -10.82 3.72 20.97
C LEU A 54 -11.74 2.79 20.15
N ILE A 55 -11.75 1.51 20.51
CA ILE A 55 -12.68 0.51 19.99
C ILE A 55 -13.46 -0.03 21.18
N ALA A 56 -14.77 0.14 21.14
CA ALA A 56 -15.71 -0.37 22.15
C ALA A 56 -15.88 -1.88 22.01
N PRO A 57 -16.46 -2.59 23.00
CA PRO A 57 -16.65 -4.04 22.94
C PRO A 57 -17.29 -4.50 21.63
N SER A 58 -16.47 -5.12 20.78
CA SER A 58 -16.75 -5.50 19.39
C SER A 58 -16.75 -7.02 19.28
N PRO A 59 -17.87 -7.65 18.85
CA PRO A 59 -17.97 -9.11 18.70
C PRO A 59 -17.23 -9.56 17.45
N LEU A 60 -16.72 -10.79 17.52
CA LEU A 60 -16.08 -11.47 16.39
C LEU A 60 -16.53 -12.94 16.34
N SER A 61 -16.72 -13.46 15.13
CA SER A 61 -16.99 -14.89 14.90
C SER A 61 -16.66 -15.30 13.47
N LEU A 62 -16.46 -16.60 13.27
CA LEU A 62 -16.25 -17.22 11.97
C LEU A 62 -17.27 -18.32 11.79
N THR A 63 -18.10 -18.23 10.76
CA THR A 63 -19.18 -19.19 10.48
C THR A 63 -18.74 -20.19 9.42
N LEU A 64 -18.88 -21.48 9.73
CA LEU A 64 -18.56 -22.58 8.83
C LEU A 64 -19.83 -23.16 8.18
N ALA A 65 -19.70 -23.74 7.00
CA ALA A 65 -20.80 -24.33 6.25
C ALA A 65 -21.49 -25.53 6.98
N ASP A 66 -20.78 -26.16 7.91
CA ASP A 66 -21.36 -27.22 8.75
C ASP A 66 -22.23 -26.70 9.91
N GLY A 67 -22.46 -25.40 9.99
CA GLY A 67 -23.28 -24.73 11.00
C GLY A 67 -22.53 -24.35 12.27
N ARG A 68 -21.23 -24.66 12.41
CA ARG A 68 -20.41 -24.18 13.54
C ARG A 68 -20.16 -22.69 13.41
N VAL A 69 -20.30 -21.97 14.52
CA VAL A 69 -19.96 -20.55 14.63
C VAL A 69 -18.85 -20.41 15.67
N LEU A 70 -17.61 -20.32 15.19
CA LEU A 70 -16.43 -20.12 16.05
C LEU A 70 -16.50 -18.73 16.68
N GLY A 71 -16.31 -18.64 18.01
CA GLY A 71 -16.53 -17.41 18.78
C GLY A 71 -17.88 -17.32 19.48
N ARG A 72 -18.85 -18.19 19.16
CA ARG A 72 -20.09 -18.37 19.92
C ARG A 72 -20.05 -19.63 20.77
N LYS A 73 -20.70 -19.62 21.95
CA LYS A 73 -20.65 -20.70 22.94
C LYS A 73 -19.20 -21.14 23.21
N ALA A 74 -18.30 -20.15 23.22
CA ALA A 74 -16.87 -20.35 23.28
C ALA A 74 -16.44 -20.85 24.66
N SER A 75 -15.60 -21.89 24.70
CA SER A 75 -15.04 -22.46 25.94
C SER A 75 -13.52 -22.49 25.84
N VAL A 76 -12.84 -21.61 26.56
CA VAL A 76 -11.38 -21.53 26.57
C VAL A 76 -10.76 -22.75 27.21
N ARG A 77 -9.95 -23.50 26.45
CA ARG A 77 -9.12 -24.63 26.94
C ARG A 77 -7.80 -24.13 27.53
N LYS A 78 -7.20 -23.14 26.86
CA LYS A 78 -5.89 -22.61 27.23
C LYS A 78 -5.79 -21.14 26.84
N ALA A 79 -5.23 -20.35 27.72
CA ALA A 79 -4.75 -19.00 27.44
C ALA A 79 -3.24 -18.98 27.61
N SER A 80 -2.52 -18.39 26.65
CA SER A 80 -1.08 -18.22 26.74
C SER A 80 -0.67 -16.83 26.28
N ALA A 81 0.25 -16.23 27.01
CA ALA A 81 0.83 -14.92 26.69
C ALA A 81 2.32 -15.09 26.39
N LYS A 82 2.84 -14.27 25.47
CA LYS A 82 4.25 -14.23 25.07
C LYS A 82 4.63 -12.78 24.76
N SER A 83 5.85 -12.40 25.15
CA SER A 83 6.50 -11.17 24.67
C SER A 83 7.52 -11.55 23.61
N VAL A 84 7.58 -10.75 22.55
CA VAL A 84 8.52 -10.89 21.43
C VAL A 84 9.26 -9.57 21.27
N ASP A 85 10.55 -9.67 20.98
CA ASP A 85 11.44 -8.55 20.71
C ASP A 85 12.51 -9.08 19.73
N GLU A 86 12.26 -8.89 18.43
CA GLU A 86 13.04 -9.44 17.34
C GLU A 86 13.25 -8.37 16.27
N ILE A 87 14.26 -8.54 15.43
CA ILE A 87 14.50 -7.71 14.25
C ILE A 87 14.17 -8.51 13.00
N ILE A 88 13.39 -7.92 12.11
CA ILE A 88 13.08 -8.45 10.79
C ILE A 88 13.96 -7.73 9.78
N GLU A 89 14.78 -8.46 9.05
CA GLU A 89 15.49 -7.91 7.88
C GLU A 89 14.50 -7.59 6.75
N ALA A 90 14.64 -6.39 6.18
CA ALA A 90 13.72 -5.88 5.17
C ALA A 90 14.47 -5.23 4.00
N PRO A 91 15.08 -6.02 3.09
CA PRO A 91 16.05 -5.52 2.11
C PRO A 91 15.45 -4.57 1.06
N PHE A 92 14.14 -4.65 0.79
CA PHE A 92 13.45 -3.87 -0.26
C PHE A 92 12.29 -3.06 0.32
N TYR A 93 12.53 -2.37 1.43
CA TYR A 93 11.51 -1.67 2.18
C TYR A 93 11.97 -0.23 2.53
N LYS A 94 11.13 0.51 3.22
CA LYS A 94 11.41 1.87 3.70
C LYS A 94 12.47 1.94 4.82
N ARG A 95 12.93 0.78 5.28
CA ARG A 95 14.08 0.61 6.21
C ARG A 95 14.66 -0.79 6.04
N SER A 96 15.94 -0.94 6.32
CA SER A 96 16.63 -2.24 6.15
C SER A 96 16.34 -3.22 7.28
N ALA A 97 15.88 -2.75 8.43
CA ALA A 97 15.57 -3.53 9.61
C ALA A 97 14.30 -3.00 10.28
N VAL A 98 13.38 -3.88 10.61
CA VAL A 98 12.10 -3.58 11.28
C VAL A 98 12.09 -4.20 12.66
N GLU A 99 11.87 -3.39 13.69
CA GLU A 99 11.68 -3.87 15.08
C GLU A 99 10.31 -4.55 15.20
N ASP A 100 10.27 -5.84 15.52
CA ASP A 100 9.05 -6.62 15.79
C ASP A 100 8.91 -6.87 17.29
N ARG A 101 8.51 -5.82 18.02
CA ARG A 101 8.35 -5.84 19.47
C ARG A 101 6.88 -5.75 19.87
N TYR A 102 6.37 -6.82 20.46
CA TYR A 102 4.96 -6.91 20.87
C TYR A 102 4.74 -7.87 22.03
N ASN A 103 3.59 -7.74 22.68
CA ASN A 103 3.01 -8.76 23.52
C ASN A 103 1.86 -9.45 22.81
N SER A 104 1.71 -10.76 23.01
CA SER A 104 0.64 -11.56 22.41
C SER A 104 -0.18 -12.32 23.45
N LEU A 105 -1.45 -12.52 23.14
CA LEU A 105 -2.38 -13.39 23.85
C LEU A 105 -2.98 -14.37 22.86
N THR A 106 -2.80 -15.66 23.10
CA THR A 106 -3.43 -16.73 22.33
C THR A 106 -4.48 -17.43 23.16
N LEU A 107 -5.73 -17.36 22.75
CA LEU A 107 -6.83 -18.12 23.31
C LEU A 107 -7.12 -19.35 22.47
N THR A 108 -6.97 -20.55 23.04
CA THR A 108 -7.34 -21.82 22.39
C THR A 108 -8.67 -22.28 22.97
N PHE A 109 -9.63 -22.60 22.10
CA PHE A 109 -10.98 -22.99 22.46
C PHE A 109 -11.19 -24.50 22.25
N LYS A 110 -12.26 -25.05 22.84
CA LYS A 110 -12.81 -26.34 22.44
C LYS A 110 -13.35 -26.24 21.02
N GLY A 111 -13.18 -27.30 20.19
CA GLY A 111 -13.63 -27.30 18.78
C GLY A 111 -12.52 -26.92 17.79
N ASP A 112 -11.23 -27.10 18.22
CA ASP A 112 -10.04 -27.05 17.37
C ASP A 112 -9.85 -25.70 16.64
N TYR A 113 -10.06 -24.60 17.38
CA TYR A 113 -9.78 -23.26 16.92
C TYR A 113 -9.18 -22.38 18.02
N GLY A 114 -8.66 -21.26 17.65
CA GLY A 114 -8.15 -20.24 18.54
C GLY A 114 -8.23 -18.84 17.94
N ILE A 115 -7.94 -17.84 18.78
CA ILE A 115 -7.81 -16.46 18.38
C ILE A 115 -6.49 -15.93 18.95
N ASP A 116 -5.68 -15.35 18.07
CA ASP A 116 -4.45 -14.68 18.43
C ASP A 116 -4.69 -13.17 18.47
N PHE A 117 -4.20 -12.52 19.53
CA PHE A 117 -4.15 -11.07 19.68
C PHE A 117 -2.69 -10.63 19.82
N ARG A 118 -2.32 -9.51 19.20
CA ARG A 118 -1.03 -8.84 19.40
C ARG A 118 -1.27 -7.37 19.75
N ALA A 119 -0.50 -6.87 20.71
CA ALA A 119 -0.44 -5.46 21.07
C ALA A 119 0.98 -4.95 20.88
N TYR A 120 1.13 -3.97 20.02
CA TYR A 120 2.34 -3.21 19.70
C TYR A 120 2.25 -1.82 20.34
N ASP A 121 3.35 -1.09 20.42
CA ASP A 121 3.36 0.29 20.94
C ASP A 121 2.66 1.27 19.97
N ASP A 122 2.44 0.85 18.72
CA ASP A 122 1.81 1.60 17.64
C ASP A 122 0.55 0.94 17.05
N GLY A 123 -0.05 -0.04 17.76
CA GLY A 123 -1.32 -0.64 17.35
C GLY A 123 -1.63 -2.00 17.96
N ALA A 124 -2.72 -2.59 17.49
CA ALA A 124 -3.16 -3.93 17.88
C ALA A 124 -3.69 -4.70 16.67
N ALA A 125 -3.69 -6.03 16.77
CA ALA A 125 -4.25 -6.89 15.74
C ALA A 125 -4.81 -8.18 16.33
N TYR A 126 -5.80 -8.79 15.64
CA TYR A 126 -6.26 -10.13 15.94
C TYR A 126 -6.44 -10.96 14.68
N ARG A 127 -6.41 -12.29 14.84
CA ARG A 127 -6.77 -13.24 13.79
C ARG A 127 -7.35 -14.52 14.36
N PHE A 128 -8.19 -15.20 13.59
CA PHE A 128 -8.56 -16.59 13.85
C PHE A 128 -7.43 -17.54 13.47
N ARG A 129 -7.43 -18.72 14.09
CA ARG A 129 -6.66 -19.88 13.66
C ARG A 129 -7.48 -21.14 13.89
N THR A 130 -7.32 -22.13 13.04
CA THR A 130 -7.96 -23.44 13.15
C THR A 130 -6.91 -24.54 13.16
N SER A 131 -7.27 -25.70 13.71
CA SER A 131 -6.45 -26.92 13.73
C SER A 131 -7.32 -28.14 13.44
N MET A 132 -8.26 -27.98 12.52
CA MET A 132 -9.20 -29.01 12.08
C MET A 132 -8.48 -29.93 11.07
N LYS A 133 -8.88 -31.20 11.03
CA LYS A 133 -8.21 -32.21 10.20
C LYS A 133 -8.52 -32.03 8.71
N ASP A 134 -9.80 -31.81 8.41
CA ASP A 134 -10.29 -31.76 7.05
C ASP A 134 -10.41 -30.32 6.55
N GLU A 135 -10.55 -30.14 5.23
CA GLU A 135 -10.86 -28.85 4.61
C GLU A 135 -12.13 -28.24 5.24
N ILE A 136 -12.15 -26.94 5.36
CA ILE A 136 -13.30 -26.18 5.89
C ILE A 136 -13.79 -25.17 4.85
N THR A 137 -15.11 -24.96 4.89
CA THR A 137 -15.78 -23.92 4.10
C THR A 137 -16.29 -22.84 5.04
N VAL A 138 -15.81 -21.60 4.84
CA VAL A 138 -16.21 -20.42 5.61
C VAL A 138 -17.32 -19.70 4.85
N THR A 139 -18.47 -19.55 5.47
CA THR A 139 -19.62 -18.85 4.87
C THR A 139 -19.67 -17.37 5.25
N ASP A 140 -19.15 -17.00 6.45
CA ASP A 140 -19.14 -15.62 6.91
C ASP A 140 -18.07 -15.39 7.99
N GLU A 141 -17.53 -14.19 8.05
CA GLU A 141 -16.73 -13.68 9.14
C GLU A 141 -17.36 -12.40 9.69
N LEU A 142 -17.77 -12.45 10.96
CA LEU A 142 -18.25 -11.26 11.66
C LEU A 142 -17.08 -10.40 12.10
N VAL A 143 -16.85 -9.32 11.38
CA VAL A 143 -16.02 -8.19 11.80
C VAL A 143 -16.94 -7.02 12.09
N ASP A 144 -17.18 -6.72 13.37
CA ASP A 144 -18.08 -5.64 13.80
C ASP A 144 -17.23 -4.68 14.67
N ILE A 145 -16.79 -3.56 14.09
CA ILE A 145 -15.90 -2.59 14.73
C ILE A 145 -16.75 -1.47 15.30
N ARG A 146 -16.88 -1.42 16.62
CA ARG A 146 -17.71 -0.44 17.35
C ARG A 146 -16.85 0.66 17.91
N PHE A 147 -17.33 1.87 17.78
CA PHE A 147 -16.66 3.05 18.32
C PHE A 147 -17.44 3.61 19.51
N PRO A 148 -16.75 4.11 20.57
CA PRO A 148 -17.42 4.71 21.74
C PRO A 148 -18.13 6.01 21.37
N GLU A 149 -17.59 6.76 20.43
CA GLU A 149 -18.10 8.04 19.94
C GLU A 149 -18.28 8.01 18.41
N ASP A 150 -18.95 9.01 17.86
CA ASP A 150 -19.15 9.16 16.41
C ASP A 150 -17.92 9.83 15.78
N PHE A 151 -16.83 9.07 15.67
CA PHE A 151 -15.56 9.56 15.15
C PHE A 151 -15.66 10.02 13.70
N THR A 152 -14.85 11.03 13.33
CA THR A 152 -14.67 11.39 11.93
C THR A 152 -13.86 10.30 11.23
N THR A 153 -14.30 9.89 10.04
CA THR A 153 -13.62 8.88 9.22
C THR A 153 -13.21 9.43 7.86
N LEU A 154 -12.11 8.87 7.34
CA LEU A 154 -11.70 9.02 5.95
C LEU A 154 -11.87 7.66 5.27
N VAL A 155 -12.78 7.61 4.30
CA VAL A 155 -13.30 6.36 3.72
C VAL A 155 -13.14 6.37 2.22
N PRO A 156 -12.40 5.41 1.61
CA PRO A 156 -12.29 5.26 0.17
C PRO A 156 -13.37 4.30 -0.33
N TYR A 157 -14.44 4.82 -0.90
CA TYR A 157 -15.50 3.98 -1.44
C TYR A 157 -15.09 3.27 -2.73
N ALA A 158 -15.40 1.98 -2.82
CA ALA A 158 -15.29 1.24 -4.07
C ALA A 158 -16.17 1.88 -5.16
N ARG A 159 -15.67 1.90 -6.38
CA ARG A 159 -16.46 2.35 -7.54
C ARG A 159 -17.51 1.30 -7.88
N ASP A 160 -18.66 1.75 -8.37
CA ASP A 160 -19.74 0.88 -8.82
C ASP A 160 -19.36 0.23 -10.16
N GLY A 161 -19.08 -1.06 -10.14
CA GLY A 161 -18.77 -1.85 -11.33
C GLY A 161 -19.96 -2.12 -12.23
N LYS A 162 -21.21 -1.82 -11.77
CA LYS A 162 -22.48 -1.96 -12.52
C LYS A 162 -22.75 -3.36 -13.08
N LYS A 163 -22.09 -4.39 -12.56
CA LYS A 163 -22.15 -5.75 -13.11
C LYS A 163 -23.01 -6.71 -12.28
N GLU A 164 -23.15 -6.44 -10.99
CA GLU A 164 -23.89 -7.25 -10.03
C GLU A 164 -24.88 -6.40 -9.22
N PRO A 165 -25.96 -6.95 -8.63
CA PRO A 165 -26.92 -6.19 -7.83
C PRO A 165 -26.44 -6.00 -6.38
N GLY A 166 -27.03 -5.03 -5.67
CA GLY A 166 -26.77 -4.79 -4.26
C GLY A 166 -25.32 -4.42 -3.99
N LEU A 167 -24.77 -4.91 -2.88
CA LEU A 167 -23.37 -4.66 -2.51
C LEU A 167 -22.37 -5.39 -3.43
N ALA A 168 -22.79 -6.44 -4.11
CA ALA A 168 -21.93 -7.20 -5.02
C ALA A 168 -21.40 -6.36 -6.18
N ARG A 169 -22.11 -5.29 -6.58
CA ARG A 169 -21.63 -4.33 -7.61
C ARG A 169 -20.30 -3.66 -7.30
N TYR A 170 -19.84 -3.71 -6.03
CA TYR A 170 -18.58 -3.14 -5.57
C TYR A 170 -17.44 -4.15 -5.50
N TYR A 171 -17.67 -5.45 -5.75
CA TYR A 171 -16.62 -6.46 -5.73
C TYR A 171 -15.74 -6.47 -7.00
N PHE A 172 -16.11 -5.71 -8.01
CA PHE A 172 -15.32 -5.50 -9.21
C PHE A 172 -14.92 -4.03 -9.30
N ASN A 173 -13.69 -3.73 -8.91
CA ASN A 173 -13.15 -2.37 -8.91
C ASN A 173 -11.61 -2.39 -8.83
N SER A 174 -10.95 -1.32 -9.31
CA SER A 174 -9.50 -1.16 -9.32
C SER A 174 -8.90 -0.65 -8.01
N PHE A 175 -9.72 -0.46 -6.96
CA PHE A 175 -9.29 0.07 -5.64
C PHE A 175 -8.65 1.47 -5.70
N GLU A 176 -9.05 2.26 -6.67
CA GLU A 176 -8.57 3.62 -6.92
C GLU A 176 -9.68 4.61 -6.66
N ASN A 177 -9.65 5.29 -5.53
CA ASN A 177 -10.56 6.39 -5.23
C ASN A 177 -9.98 7.32 -4.18
N THR A 178 -10.46 8.57 -4.18
CA THR A 178 -10.16 9.54 -3.13
C THR A 178 -10.95 9.25 -1.86
N TYR A 179 -10.52 9.83 -0.74
CA TYR A 179 -11.19 9.66 0.55
C TYR A 179 -12.38 10.61 0.72
N SER A 180 -13.49 10.07 1.24
CA SER A 180 -14.62 10.85 1.73
C SER A 180 -14.50 11.05 3.24
N THR A 181 -14.58 12.30 3.72
CA THR A 181 -14.51 12.62 5.15
C THR A 181 -15.91 12.76 5.72
N GLN A 182 -16.25 11.95 6.74
CA GLN A 182 -17.58 11.94 7.35
C GLN A 182 -17.57 11.25 8.72
N PRO A 183 -18.57 11.48 9.60
CA PRO A 183 -18.72 10.70 10.83
C PRO A 183 -18.96 9.21 10.53
N VAL A 184 -18.59 8.31 11.45
CA VAL A 184 -18.87 6.87 11.33
C VAL A 184 -20.34 6.60 11.03
N SER A 185 -21.26 7.30 11.73
CA SER A 185 -22.71 7.16 11.54
C SER A 185 -23.22 7.54 10.14
N LYS A 186 -22.39 8.21 9.33
CA LYS A 186 -22.70 8.62 7.96
C LYS A 186 -21.98 7.81 6.91
N VAL A 187 -21.18 6.83 7.30
CA VAL A 187 -20.64 5.85 6.35
C VAL A 187 -21.81 5.11 5.72
N ALA A 188 -21.77 4.94 4.40
CA ALA A 188 -22.89 4.42 3.64
C ALA A 188 -23.23 2.97 4.03
N ASP A 189 -24.51 2.65 4.01
CA ASP A 189 -25.07 1.32 4.24
C ASP A 189 -25.21 0.50 2.94
N ASP A 190 -25.27 1.20 1.81
CA ASP A 190 -25.44 0.64 0.47
C ASP A 190 -24.18 0.69 -0.41
N ARG A 191 -23.02 1.09 0.17
CA ARG A 191 -21.73 1.17 -0.51
C ARG A 191 -20.63 0.50 0.31
N LEU A 192 -19.72 -0.16 -0.38
CA LEU A 192 -18.53 -0.73 0.24
C LEU A 192 -17.35 0.24 0.17
N ALA A 193 -16.63 0.34 1.26
CA ALA A 193 -15.33 0.98 1.34
C ALA A 193 -14.23 -0.07 1.35
N PHE A 194 -13.21 0.11 0.52
CA PHE A 194 -12.01 -0.73 0.59
C PHE A 194 -11.03 -0.19 1.64
N LEU A 195 -10.06 -1.01 2.02
CA LEU A 195 -9.07 -0.67 3.04
C LEU A 195 -7.81 -0.02 2.42
N PRO A 196 -7.05 0.77 3.21
CA PRO A 196 -7.25 1.15 4.62
C PRO A 196 -8.25 2.27 4.82
N ILE A 197 -8.87 2.33 6.02
CA ILE A 197 -9.76 3.41 6.47
C ILE A 197 -9.15 4.07 7.71
N LEU A 198 -9.29 5.38 7.85
CA LEU A 198 -8.88 6.09 9.06
C LEU A 198 -10.10 6.53 9.86
N ALA A 199 -10.05 6.36 11.19
CA ALA A 199 -10.97 6.96 12.16
C ALA A 199 -10.20 7.88 13.11
N ASP A 200 -10.68 9.11 13.29
CA ASP A 200 -10.08 10.15 14.12
C ASP A 200 -10.82 10.27 15.46
N ALA A 201 -10.20 9.78 16.53
CA ALA A 201 -10.71 9.87 17.91
C ALA A 201 -10.32 11.19 18.61
N GLY A 202 -9.76 12.17 17.89
CA GLY A 202 -9.28 13.44 18.43
C GLY A 202 -7.96 13.34 19.19
N THR A 203 -7.84 12.40 20.13
CA THR A 203 -6.61 12.15 20.91
C THR A 203 -5.68 11.12 20.28
N ALA A 204 -6.19 10.34 19.35
CA ALA A 204 -5.45 9.37 18.57
C ALA A 204 -6.15 9.15 17.21
N LYS A 205 -5.39 8.71 16.23
CA LYS A 205 -5.92 8.23 14.96
C LYS A 205 -5.76 6.73 14.88
N ILE A 206 -6.75 6.07 14.27
CA ILE A 206 -6.82 4.62 14.10
C ILE A 206 -6.91 4.34 12.61
N VAL A 207 -5.93 3.65 12.04
CA VAL A 207 -6.03 3.14 10.68
C VAL A 207 -6.40 1.66 10.75
N ILE A 208 -7.52 1.33 10.11
CA ILE A 208 -8.06 -0.03 10.05
C ILE A 208 -7.66 -0.64 8.71
N THR A 209 -7.00 -1.80 8.76
CA THR A 209 -6.58 -2.56 7.58
C THR A 209 -6.50 -4.06 7.92
N GLU A 210 -5.86 -4.82 7.05
CA GLU A 210 -5.59 -6.25 7.25
C GLU A 210 -4.17 -6.59 6.82
N ALA A 211 -3.66 -7.74 7.27
CA ALA A 211 -2.35 -8.25 6.88
C ALA A 211 -2.38 -9.78 6.76
N ASP A 212 -1.39 -10.35 6.03
CA ASP A 212 -1.24 -11.78 5.80
C ASP A 212 -2.46 -12.36 5.06
N LEU A 213 -2.89 -11.67 3.99
CA LEU A 213 -4.07 -12.04 3.19
C LEU A 213 -3.71 -13.15 2.20
N GLU A 214 -3.74 -14.39 2.66
CA GLU A 214 -3.47 -15.59 1.87
C GLU A 214 -4.66 -16.55 1.93
N ASP A 215 -5.06 -17.08 0.78
CA ASP A 215 -6.14 -18.08 0.63
C ASP A 215 -7.45 -17.67 1.34
N TYR A 216 -7.77 -16.37 1.23
CA TYR A 216 -8.94 -15.78 1.85
C TYR A 216 -9.30 -14.46 1.14
N PRO A 217 -10.59 -14.05 1.08
CA PRO A 217 -10.98 -12.79 0.46
C PRO A 217 -10.55 -11.56 1.28
N GLY A 218 -10.29 -10.46 0.58
CA GLY A 218 -10.07 -9.15 1.19
C GLY A 218 -11.32 -8.58 1.86
N MET A 219 -11.12 -7.75 2.88
CA MET A 219 -12.18 -7.15 3.66
C MET A 219 -12.57 -5.77 3.12
N TYR A 220 -13.86 -5.58 2.89
CA TYR A 220 -14.51 -4.27 2.76
C TYR A 220 -15.18 -3.89 4.08
N LEU A 221 -15.45 -2.59 4.26
CA LEU A 221 -16.21 -2.06 5.40
C LEU A 221 -17.40 -1.23 4.92
N TYR A 222 -18.50 -1.26 5.67
CA TYR A 222 -19.69 -0.44 5.45
C TYR A 222 -20.43 -0.23 6.78
N ASN A 223 -21.46 0.61 6.82
CA ASN A 223 -22.25 0.85 8.03
C ASN A 223 -23.72 0.45 7.85
N PRO A 224 -24.12 -0.80 8.05
CA PRO A 224 -25.48 -1.28 7.78
C PRO A 224 -26.55 -0.72 8.73
N THR A 225 -26.17 -0.06 9.82
CA THR A 225 -27.10 0.38 10.87
C THR A 225 -27.24 1.88 11.01
N GLY A 226 -26.34 2.68 10.39
CA GLY A 226 -26.23 4.10 10.62
C GLY A 226 -25.78 4.47 12.05
N GLY A 227 -25.33 3.47 12.82
CA GLY A 227 -24.79 3.64 14.18
C GLY A 227 -23.28 3.92 14.17
N LYS A 228 -22.70 3.89 15.37
CA LYS A 228 -21.25 4.10 15.58
C LYS A 228 -20.45 2.79 15.38
N ALA A 229 -20.69 2.09 14.27
CA ALA A 229 -20.02 0.83 13.98
C ALA A 229 -19.78 0.66 12.48
N LEU A 230 -18.69 -0.03 12.13
CA LEU A 230 -18.41 -0.50 10.78
C LEU A 230 -18.44 -2.03 10.76
N ARG A 231 -19.01 -2.59 9.71
CA ARG A 231 -19.10 -4.05 9.51
C ARG A 231 -18.24 -4.49 8.34
N GLY A 232 -17.55 -5.62 8.53
CA GLY A 232 -16.83 -6.34 7.47
C GLY A 232 -17.80 -6.92 6.43
N ASN A 233 -17.38 -6.89 5.18
CA ASN A 233 -18.03 -7.55 4.07
C ASN A 233 -16.98 -8.19 3.19
N PHE A 234 -17.24 -9.39 2.69
CA PHE A 234 -16.30 -10.20 1.92
C PHE A 234 -16.95 -10.68 0.64
N ALA A 235 -16.21 -10.61 -0.47
CA ALA A 235 -16.71 -11.11 -1.74
C ALA A 235 -16.86 -12.64 -1.69
N PRO A 236 -18.06 -13.19 -1.96
CA PRO A 236 -18.24 -14.63 -2.05
C PRO A 236 -17.39 -15.24 -3.18
N TYR A 237 -17.02 -16.50 -3.02
CA TYR A 237 -16.18 -17.23 -3.97
C TYR A 237 -16.81 -17.26 -5.37
N PRO A 238 -16.06 -17.00 -6.46
CA PRO A 238 -16.56 -17.07 -7.81
C PRO A 238 -16.90 -18.51 -8.24
N ALA A 239 -18.19 -18.79 -8.46
CA ALA A 239 -18.66 -20.08 -9.00
C ALA A 239 -18.40 -20.17 -10.51
N LYS A 240 -18.62 -19.04 -11.23
CA LYS A 240 -18.45 -18.99 -12.69
C LYS A 240 -17.87 -17.66 -13.12
N GLU A 241 -16.94 -17.74 -14.05
CA GLU A 241 -16.26 -16.59 -14.63
C GLU A 241 -16.27 -16.67 -16.15
N VAL A 242 -16.27 -15.52 -16.79
CA VAL A 242 -16.15 -15.38 -18.25
C VAL A 242 -15.09 -14.37 -18.59
N GLN A 243 -14.36 -14.62 -19.66
CA GLN A 243 -13.42 -13.65 -20.23
C GLN A 243 -14.17 -12.38 -20.66
N GLY A 244 -13.60 -11.20 -20.39
CA GLY A 244 -14.19 -9.92 -20.75
C GLY A 244 -13.41 -8.74 -20.20
N GLY A 245 -14.12 -7.64 -19.96
CA GLY A 245 -13.54 -6.41 -19.40
C GLY A 245 -12.72 -5.63 -20.41
N HIS A 246 -11.74 -4.85 -19.89
CA HIS A 246 -10.87 -4.05 -20.74
C HIS A 246 -10.03 -4.96 -21.65
N ASN A 247 -10.13 -4.76 -22.95
CA ASN A 247 -9.39 -5.51 -23.98
C ASN A 247 -9.43 -7.06 -23.83
N GLU A 248 -10.49 -7.62 -23.21
CA GLU A 248 -10.65 -9.05 -22.92
C GLU A 248 -9.60 -9.61 -21.94
N LEU A 249 -9.03 -8.77 -21.08
CA LEU A 249 -7.92 -9.09 -20.19
C LEU A 249 -8.34 -9.44 -18.77
N GLN A 250 -9.65 -9.51 -18.48
CA GLN A 250 -10.21 -9.77 -17.16
C GLN A 250 -11.05 -11.03 -17.15
N LEU A 251 -11.26 -11.58 -15.95
CA LEU A 251 -12.24 -12.63 -15.68
C LEU A 251 -13.41 -12.02 -14.88
N LEU A 252 -14.54 -11.85 -15.56
CA LEU A 252 -15.75 -11.29 -14.96
C LEU A 252 -16.54 -12.39 -14.25
N VAL A 253 -16.86 -12.19 -12.99
CA VAL A 253 -17.69 -13.13 -12.21
C VAL A 253 -19.13 -12.99 -12.66
N THR A 254 -19.76 -14.10 -13.04
CA THR A 254 -21.18 -14.16 -13.44
C THR A 254 -22.05 -14.89 -12.45
N GLU A 255 -21.47 -15.76 -11.64
CA GLU A 255 -22.13 -16.49 -10.56
C GLU A 255 -21.20 -16.61 -9.36
N ARG A 256 -21.74 -16.52 -8.13
CA ARG A 256 -20.98 -16.68 -6.89
C ARG A 256 -21.55 -17.84 -6.08
N GLU A 257 -20.68 -18.48 -5.30
CA GLU A 257 -21.06 -19.46 -4.30
C GLU A 257 -21.70 -18.78 -3.07
N ASP A 258 -22.27 -19.58 -2.17
CA ASP A 258 -22.84 -19.15 -0.89
C ASP A 258 -21.81 -19.13 0.26
N PHE A 259 -20.52 -19.20 -0.06
CA PHE A 259 -19.41 -19.13 0.88
C PHE A 259 -18.34 -18.14 0.41
N ILE A 260 -17.53 -17.66 1.36
CA ILE A 260 -16.47 -16.69 1.07
C ILE A 260 -15.10 -17.34 0.86
N ALA A 261 -14.85 -18.50 1.49
CA ALA A 261 -13.61 -19.25 1.33
C ALA A 261 -13.79 -20.76 1.56
N ARG A 262 -13.04 -21.56 0.80
CA ARG A 262 -12.81 -22.99 1.04
C ARG A 262 -11.32 -23.21 1.19
N THR A 263 -10.90 -23.76 2.34
CA THR A 263 -9.49 -23.71 2.70
C THR A 263 -9.10 -24.85 3.65
N SER A 264 -7.78 -25.05 3.87
CA SER A 264 -7.29 -26.04 4.82
C SER A 264 -7.88 -25.84 6.22
N GLY A 265 -8.28 -26.93 6.87
CA GLY A 265 -8.76 -26.89 8.24
C GLY A 265 -7.71 -26.53 9.28
N THR A 266 -6.43 -26.69 8.96
CA THR A 266 -5.30 -26.27 9.81
C THR A 266 -4.61 -25.06 9.17
N ARG A 267 -4.94 -23.86 9.69
CA ARG A 267 -4.39 -22.60 9.18
C ARG A 267 -4.52 -21.44 10.16
N THR A 268 -3.87 -20.33 9.83
CA THR A 268 -4.16 -18.99 10.35
C THR A 268 -4.94 -18.20 9.30
N PHE A 269 -5.80 -17.29 9.77
CA PHE A 269 -6.57 -16.36 8.94
C PHE A 269 -5.88 -14.99 8.86
N PRO A 270 -6.27 -14.10 7.95
CA PRO A 270 -5.69 -12.76 7.88
C PRO A 270 -5.84 -12.00 9.20
N TRP A 271 -4.85 -11.16 9.52
CA TRP A 271 -4.92 -10.26 10.64
C TRP A 271 -5.88 -9.12 10.37
N ARG A 272 -6.72 -8.78 11.34
CA ARG A 272 -7.47 -7.54 11.40
C ARG A 272 -6.65 -6.55 12.20
N VAL A 273 -6.24 -5.46 11.54
CA VAL A 273 -5.17 -4.55 12.01
C VAL A 273 -5.75 -3.20 12.39
N PHE A 274 -5.34 -2.69 13.55
CA PHE A 274 -5.64 -1.37 14.09
C PHE A 274 -4.32 -0.66 14.37
N ALA A 275 -3.79 0.11 13.42
CA ALA A 275 -2.63 0.96 13.66
C ALA A 275 -3.10 2.23 14.40
N ILE A 276 -2.44 2.57 15.51
CA ILE A 276 -2.89 3.60 16.43
C ILE A 276 -1.76 4.59 16.70
N ALA A 277 -2.02 5.86 16.43
CA ALA A 277 -1.03 6.93 16.57
C ALA A 277 -1.57 8.10 17.40
N GLY A 278 -0.76 8.61 18.31
CA GLY A 278 -1.05 9.84 19.06
C GLY A 278 -0.66 11.12 18.30
N ARG A 279 0.22 11.01 17.31
CA ARG A 279 0.56 12.06 16.34
C ARG A 279 0.42 11.50 14.94
N ASP A 280 -0.16 12.26 14.04
CA ASP A 280 -0.46 11.80 12.67
C ASP A 280 0.77 11.22 11.96
N ILE A 281 1.93 11.88 12.08
CA ILE A 281 3.16 11.48 11.39
C ILE A 281 3.62 10.04 11.74
N GLN A 282 3.25 9.53 12.90
CA GLN A 282 3.56 8.16 13.30
C GLN A 282 2.86 7.11 12.41
N LEU A 283 1.75 7.47 11.75
CA LEU A 283 1.08 6.58 10.79
C LEU A 283 1.90 6.41 9.51
N ALA A 284 2.54 7.49 9.03
CA ALA A 284 3.40 7.43 7.84
C ALA A 284 4.66 6.57 8.04
N ASP A 285 5.04 6.36 9.28
CA ASP A 285 6.22 5.57 9.67
C ASP A 285 5.84 4.19 10.27
N ASN A 286 4.57 3.81 10.25
CA ASN A 286 4.07 2.56 10.84
C ASN A 286 4.45 1.32 10.00
N ASP A 287 4.83 0.22 10.66
CA ASP A 287 5.28 -1.02 10.02
C ASP A 287 4.36 -2.23 10.31
N MET A 288 3.18 -2.02 10.89
CA MET A 288 2.36 -3.13 11.39
C MET A 288 2.02 -4.17 10.32
N VAL A 289 1.68 -3.76 9.10
CA VAL A 289 1.33 -4.70 8.02
C VAL A 289 2.53 -5.58 7.66
N TYR A 290 3.72 -4.98 7.57
CA TYR A 290 4.95 -5.71 7.29
C TYR A 290 5.30 -6.70 8.43
N ARG A 291 5.22 -6.26 9.69
CA ARG A 291 5.50 -7.09 10.89
C ARG A 291 4.55 -8.29 11.02
N LEU A 292 3.28 -8.13 10.64
CA LEU A 292 2.25 -9.15 10.76
C LEU A 292 2.23 -10.17 9.62
N ALA A 293 2.87 -9.86 8.49
CA ALA A 293 2.96 -10.76 7.34
C ALA A 293 3.86 -11.98 7.61
N ALA A 294 3.62 -13.06 6.88
CA ALA A 294 4.45 -14.25 6.94
C ALA A 294 5.91 -13.95 6.51
N PRO A 295 6.89 -14.67 7.07
CA PRO A 295 8.29 -14.55 6.65
C PRO A 295 8.50 -14.85 5.17
N SER A 296 9.65 -14.39 4.63
CA SER A 296 10.03 -14.66 3.24
C SER A 296 10.06 -16.17 2.92
N ARG A 297 9.49 -16.51 1.77
CA ARG A 297 9.56 -17.86 1.15
C ARG A 297 10.58 -17.91 0.02
N VAL A 298 11.23 -16.78 -0.29
CA VAL A 298 12.30 -16.69 -1.30
C VAL A 298 13.64 -16.72 -0.59
N GLU A 299 14.41 -17.79 -0.80
CA GLU A 299 15.69 -17.99 -0.12
C GLU A 299 16.78 -17.07 -0.66
N ASP A 300 16.92 -16.98 -1.99
CA ASP A 300 17.89 -16.10 -2.66
C ASP A 300 17.15 -14.87 -3.22
N VAL A 301 17.33 -13.71 -2.57
CA VAL A 301 16.80 -12.43 -3.00
C VAL A 301 17.84 -11.55 -3.73
N SER A 302 19.07 -12.05 -3.92
CA SER A 302 20.19 -11.26 -4.47
C SER A 302 19.98 -10.80 -5.93
N TRP A 303 19.13 -11.49 -6.66
CA TRP A 303 18.76 -11.18 -8.04
C TRP A 303 17.72 -10.05 -8.15
N ILE A 304 16.98 -9.79 -7.09
CA ILE A 304 15.97 -8.73 -7.06
C ILE A 304 16.70 -7.38 -6.98
N LYS A 305 16.43 -6.52 -7.95
CA LYS A 305 17.04 -5.20 -8.05
C LYS A 305 15.95 -4.14 -8.11
N PRO A 306 15.58 -3.53 -6.98
CA PRO A 306 14.73 -2.34 -6.99
C PRO A 306 15.36 -1.23 -7.83
N GLY A 307 14.54 -0.36 -8.41
CA GLY A 307 15.04 0.70 -9.25
C GLY A 307 13.94 1.61 -9.80
N LYS A 308 14.36 2.63 -10.51
CA LYS A 308 13.49 3.55 -11.24
C LYS A 308 13.22 3.02 -12.64
N VAL A 309 12.06 3.38 -13.18
CA VAL A 309 11.63 2.92 -14.49
C VAL A 309 11.10 4.09 -15.32
N ALA A 310 11.62 4.26 -16.53
CA ALA A 310 11.05 5.20 -17.48
C ALA A 310 9.78 4.58 -18.10
N TRP A 311 8.66 5.30 -17.95
CA TRP A 311 7.31 4.82 -18.28
C TRP A 311 6.70 5.64 -19.42
N ASP A 312 6.11 4.95 -20.38
CA ASP A 312 5.67 5.49 -21.66
C ASP A 312 4.19 5.89 -21.70
N TRP A 313 3.35 5.25 -20.88
CA TRP A 313 1.90 5.29 -21.03
C TRP A 313 1.27 6.62 -20.58
N TRP A 314 1.71 7.18 -19.41
CA TRP A 314 1.11 8.41 -18.88
C TRP A 314 1.28 9.59 -19.84
N ASN A 315 2.44 9.71 -20.47
CA ASN A 315 2.77 10.74 -21.42
C ASN A 315 2.29 10.42 -22.85
N THR A 316 1.65 9.28 -23.09
CA THR A 316 1.12 8.83 -24.38
C THR A 316 2.22 8.72 -25.46
N TRP A 317 3.39 8.15 -25.07
CA TRP A 317 4.58 8.05 -25.93
C TRP A 317 4.96 9.40 -26.58
N ASN A 318 4.69 10.50 -25.92
CA ASN A 318 4.80 11.85 -26.49
C ASN A 318 6.25 12.35 -26.47
N LEU A 319 7.04 11.89 -27.44
CA LEU A 319 8.39 12.41 -27.71
C LEU A 319 8.31 13.55 -28.75
N TYR A 320 9.17 14.52 -28.60
CA TYR A 320 9.35 15.60 -29.59
C TYR A 320 10.84 15.96 -29.69
N GLY A 321 11.21 16.58 -30.84
CA GLY A 321 12.60 16.82 -31.18
C GLY A 321 13.33 15.55 -31.61
N VAL A 322 12.59 14.59 -32.18
CA VAL A 322 13.08 13.31 -32.72
C VAL A 322 12.76 13.21 -34.20
N ASP A 323 13.56 12.45 -34.94
CA ASP A 323 13.41 12.28 -36.40
C ASP A 323 12.60 11.05 -36.80
N PHE A 324 11.80 10.52 -35.88
CA PHE A 324 10.91 9.36 -36.11
C PHE A 324 9.53 9.62 -35.49
N LYS A 325 8.53 8.84 -35.91
CA LYS A 325 7.18 8.88 -35.36
C LYS A 325 7.14 8.10 -34.04
N SER A 326 6.96 8.83 -32.91
CA SER A 326 6.82 8.20 -31.60
C SER A 326 5.53 7.39 -31.47
N GLY A 327 5.57 6.35 -30.64
CA GLY A 327 4.47 5.42 -30.38
C GLY A 327 4.98 4.05 -29.96
N ILE A 328 4.15 3.03 -30.13
CA ILE A 328 4.53 1.65 -29.80
C ILE A 328 5.37 1.10 -30.96
N ASN A 329 6.67 1.36 -30.93
CA ASN A 329 7.66 0.89 -31.92
C ASN A 329 9.09 0.89 -31.33
N ASN A 330 10.00 0.16 -31.95
CA ASN A 330 11.36 0.00 -31.45
C ASN A 330 12.15 1.30 -31.38
N GLU A 331 11.96 2.27 -32.30
CA GLU A 331 12.67 3.54 -32.24
C GLU A 331 12.31 4.32 -30.97
N THR A 332 11.03 4.35 -30.61
CA THR A 332 10.56 4.98 -29.38
C THR A 332 11.22 4.33 -28.15
N TYR A 333 11.18 3.01 -28.04
CA TYR A 333 11.74 2.34 -26.86
C TYR A 333 13.25 2.39 -26.78
N LYS A 334 13.97 2.40 -27.90
CA LYS A 334 15.41 2.67 -27.92
C LYS A 334 15.72 4.05 -27.38
N TYR A 335 14.93 5.07 -27.75
CA TYR A 335 15.08 6.41 -27.20
C TYR A 335 14.84 6.47 -25.68
N TYR A 336 13.84 5.72 -25.15
CA TYR A 336 13.65 5.58 -23.71
C TYR A 336 14.80 4.86 -23.03
N ILE A 337 15.37 3.83 -23.67
CA ILE A 337 16.52 3.09 -23.16
C ILE A 337 17.77 3.99 -23.11
N ASP A 338 18.04 4.79 -24.16
CA ASP A 338 19.14 5.74 -24.20
C ASP A 338 18.99 6.79 -23.09
N PHE A 339 17.81 7.37 -22.93
CA PHE A 339 17.50 8.29 -21.82
C PHE A 339 17.75 7.64 -20.45
N ALA A 340 17.26 6.42 -20.25
CA ALA A 340 17.44 5.70 -19.01
C ALA A 340 18.93 5.45 -18.69
N ALA A 341 19.71 5.02 -19.70
CA ALA A 341 21.14 4.79 -19.55
C ALA A 341 21.91 6.08 -19.22
N ASP A 342 21.62 7.18 -19.93
CA ASP A 342 22.31 8.48 -19.75
C ASP A 342 22.06 9.09 -18.36
N HIS A 343 20.93 8.75 -17.71
CA HIS A 343 20.52 9.30 -16.41
C HIS A 343 20.62 8.28 -15.27
N GLY A 344 21.11 7.05 -15.52
CA GLY A 344 21.21 6.01 -14.49
C GLY A 344 19.85 5.51 -13.98
N ILE A 345 18.84 5.50 -14.85
CA ILE A 345 17.54 4.87 -14.61
C ILE A 345 17.65 3.38 -14.93
N GLU A 346 17.25 2.53 -14.01
CA GLU A 346 17.53 1.09 -14.07
C GLU A 346 16.70 0.35 -15.12
N TYR A 347 15.48 0.85 -15.43
CA TYR A 347 14.50 0.11 -16.24
C TYR A 347 13.77 1.00 -17.24
N VAL A 348 13.29 0.36 -18.29
CA VAL A 348 12.23 0.84 -19.17
C VAL A 348 11.10 -0.18 -19.17
N ILE A 349 9.85 0.28 -19.06
CA ILE A 349 8.69 -0.56 -19.18
C ILE A 349 8.02 -0.35 -20.55
N LEU A 350 7.63 -1.44 -21.20
CA LEU A 350 6.67 -1.42 -22.29
C LEU A 350 5.29 -1.64 -21.67
N ASP A 351 4.49 -0.58 -21.58
CA ASP A 351 3.13 -0.63 -21.04
C ASP A 351 2.14 -1.23 -22.04
N GLU A 352 0.82 -1.22 -21.82
CA GLU A 352 -0.19 -1.85 -22.64
C GLU A 352 -0.04 -1.48 -24.13
N GLY A 353 -0.03 -2.48 -25.01
CA GLY A 353 0.01 -2.30 -26.47
C GLY A 353 1.17 -2.98 -27.19
N TRP A 354 2.18 -3.48 -26.50
CA TRP A 354 3.26 -4.28 -27.12
C TRP A 354 2.78 -5.68 -27.55
N ALA A 355 1.78 -6.23 -26.86
CA ALA A 355 1.09 -7.47 -27.24
C ALA A 355 -0.23 -7.15 -27.95
N VAL A 356 -0.69 -8.06 -28.82
CA VAL A 356 -1.90 -7.88 -29.63
C VAL A 356 -3.15 -7.83 -28.75
N ASN A 357 -3.86 -6.71 -28.78
CA ASN A 357 -5.08 -6.47 -27.99
C ASN A 357 -6.20 -7.48 -28.28
N LYS A 358 -7.07 -7.72 -27.29
CA LYS A 358 -8.26 -8.58 -27.36
C LYS A 358 -7.96 -10.06 -27.67
N LYS A 359 -6.71 -10.48 -27.46
CA LYS A 359 -6.30 -11.90 -27.63
C LYS A 359 -6.00 -12.56 -26.28
N ALA A 360 -5.70 -11.77 -25.27
CA ALA A 360 -5.17 -12.23 -23.97
C ALA A 360 -4.05 -13.28 -24.18
N ASP A 361 -3.12 -12.96 -25.07
CA ASP A 361 -2.03 -13.84 -25.49
C ASP A 361 -0.72 -13.05 -25.55
N LEU A 362 0.09 -13.20 -24.51
CA LEU A 362 1.35 -12.47 -24.39
C LEU A 362 2.43 -12.95 -25.39
N PHE A 363 2.20 -14.05 -26.11
CA PHE A 363 3.12 -14.52 -27.15
C PHE A 363 2.85 -13.90 -28.54
N GLN A 364 1.78 -13.13 -28.68
CA GLN A 364 1.47 -12.39 -29.89
C GLN A 364 1.95 -10.94 -29.77
N VAL A 365 3.22 -10.71 -30.08
CA VAL A 365 3.82 -9.37 -30.09
C VAL A 365 3.36 -8.61 -31.34
N VAL A 366 3.08 -7.30 -31.20
CA VAL A 366 2.70 -6.48 -32.38
C VAL A 366 3.87 -6.33 -33.35
N PRO A 367 3.63 -6.24 -34.69
CA PRO A 367 4.71 -6.25 -35.69
C PRO A 367 5.72 -5.09 -35.57
N ALA A 368 5.36 -4.00 -34.92
CA ALA A 368 6.23 -2.84 -34.72
C ALA A 368 7.23 -3.00 -33.54
N ILE A 369 7.15 -4.09 -32.78
CA ILE A 369 7.99 -4.39 -31.64
C ILE A 369 8.80 -5.66 -31.89
N ASP A 370 10.12 -5.54 -31.80
CA ASP A 370 11.08 -6.66 -31.69
C ASP A 370 11.63 -6.70 -30.27
N LEU A 371 11.02 -7.52 -29.40
CA LEU A 371 11.43 -7.63 -28.00
C LEU A 371 12.87 -8.16 -27.83
N PRO A 372 13.31 -9.20 -28.56
CA PRO A 372 14.70 -9.65 -28.49
C PRO A 372 15.70 -8.53 -28.81
N GLU A 373 15.42 -7.69 -29.82
CA GLU A 373 16.26 -6.54 -30.16
C GLU A 373 16.29 -5.51 -29.02
N LEU A 374 15.13 -5.17 -28.44
CA LEU A 374 15.05 -4.21 -27.33
C LEU A 374 15.76 -4.73 -26.07
N VAL A 375 15.63 -6.01 -25.76
CA VAL A 375 16.33 -6.63 -24.61
C VAL A 375 17.84 -6.62 -24.82
N ALA A 376 18.32 -6.94 -26.02
CA ALA A 376 19.74 -6.87 -26.35
C ALA A 376 20.26 -5.44 -26.26
N TYR A 377 19.53 -4.48 -26.81
CA TYR A 377 19.88 -3.05 -26.81
C TYR A 377 19.93 -2.48 -25.38
N GLY A 378 18.94 -2.83 -24.52
CA GLY A 378 18.93 -2.44 -23.13
C GLY A 378 20.10 -3.07 -22.35
N LYS A 379 20.39 -4.35 -22.58
CA LYS A 379 21.50 -5.05 -21.93
C LYS A 379 22.84 -4.40 -22.23
N GLU A 380 23.10 -3.99 -23.47
CA GLU A 380 24.33 -3.28 -23.86
C GLU A 380 24.49 -1.95 -23.13
N ARG A 381 23.39 -1.32 -22.72
CA ARG A 381 23.34 -0.01 -22.03
C ARG A 381 23.15 -0.13 -20.51
N GLY A 382 23.06 -1.35 -19.99
CA GLY A 382 22.84 -1.58 -18.57
C GLY A 382 21.41 -1.31 -18.09
N VAL A 383 20.44 -1.22 -19.02
CA VAL A 383 19.02 -0.95 -18.74
C VAL A 383 18.20 -2.24 -18.88
N GLY A 384 17.40 -2.57 -17.85
CA GLY A 384 16.50 -3.70 -17.84
C GLY A 384 15.16 -3.39 -18.52
N ILE A 385 14.57 -4.40 -19.19
CA ILE A 385 13.24 -4.28 -19.79
C ILE A 385 12.21 -4.97 -18.91
N VAL A 386 11.10 -4.28 -18.65
CA VAL A 386 9.92 -4.76 -17.95
C VAL A 386 8.73 -4.73 -18.89
N LEU A 387 7.80 -5.66 -18.77
CA LEU A 387 6.62 -5.74 -19.61
C LEU A 387 5.34 -5.57 -18.80
N TRP A 388 4.40 -4.85 -19.35
CA TRP A 388 3.02 -4.86 -18.87
C TRP A 388 2.32 -6.15 -19.31
N ALA A 389 1.43 -6.69 -18.47
CA ALA A 389 0.67 -7.89 -18.76
C ALA A 389 -0.73 -7.81 -18.12
N GLY A 390 -1.77 -8.11 -18.86
CA GLY A 390 -3.13 -8.20 -18.33
C GLY A 390 -3.32 -9.47 -17.51
N PHE A 391 -4.15 -9.39 -16.47
CA PHE A 391 -4.42 -10.50 -15.53
C PHE A 391 -4.74 -11.81 -16.24
N TYR A 392 -5.77 -11.84 -17.08
CA TYR A 392 -6.20 -13.10 -17.70
C TYR A 392 -5.14 -13.69 -18.67
N ALA A 393 -4.42 -12.84 -19.39
CA ALA A 393 -3.34 -13.30 -20.26
C ALA A 393 -2.20 -13.96 -19.47
N THR A 394 -1.95 -13.48 -18.26
CA THR A 394 -0.94 -14.03 -17.34
C THR A 394 -1.45 -15.30 -16.67
N GLU A 395 -2.68 -15.31 -16.13
CA GLU A 395 -3.28 -16.45 -15.44
C GLU A 395 -3.39 -17.68 -16.32
N ARG A 396 -3.79 -17.48 -17.59
CA ARG A 396 -3.98 -18.55 -18.56
C ARG A 396 -2.72 -19.38 -18.84
N ASP A 397 -1.58 -18.73 -18.90
CA ASP A 397 -0.32 -19.36 -19.32
C ASP A 397 0.84 -19.07 -18.34
N LEU A 398 0.57 -18.87 -17.05
CA LEU A 398 1.46 -18.32 -16.04
C LEU A 398 2.89 -18.89 -16.06
N GLU A 399 3.03 -20.19 -15.95
CA GLU A 399 4.34 -20.87 -15.91
C GLU A 399 5.11 -20.65 -17.23
N ARG A 400 4.42 -20.75 -18.35
CA ARG A 400 5.01 -20.59 -19.68
C ARG A 400 5.43 -19.15 -19.97
N VAL A 401 4.62 -18.17 -19.53
CA VAL A 401 4.90 -16.74 -19.66
C VAL A 401 6.16 -16.40 -18.85
N CYS A 402 6.18 -16.75 -17.57
CA CYS A 402 7.32 -16.47 -16.71
C CYS A 402 8.61 -17.10 -17.24
N LYS A 403 8.57 -18.35 -17.64
CA LYS A 403 9.73 -19.05 -18.21
C LYS A 403 10.23 -18.36 -19.48
N HIS A 404 9.36 -18.14 -20.47
CA HIS A 404 9.71 -17.60 -21.78
C HIS A 404 10.37 -16.22 -21.66
N TYR A 405 9.77 -15.32 -20.90
CA TYR A 405 10.25 -13.95 -20.81
C TYR A 405 11.48 -13.81 -19.90
N SER A 406 11.62 -14.68 -18.88
CA SER A 406 12.87 -14.78 -18.13
C SER A 406 14.03 -15.26 -19.00
N GLU A 407 13.82 -16.31 -19.80
CA GLU A 407 14.83 -16.82 -20.75
C GLU A 407 15.21 -15.79 -21.82
N MET A 408 14.28 -14.95 -22.25
CA MET A 408 14.54 -13.80 -23.15
C MET A 408 15.39 -12.71 -22.48
N GLY A 409 15.32 -12.56 -21.14
CA GLY A 409 16.07 -11.57 -20.37
C GLY A 409 15.23 -10.43 -19.81
N ILE A 410 13.91 -10.51 -19.89
CA ILE A 410 12.97 -9.60 -19.21
C ILE A 410 13.19 -9.67 -17.69
N LYS A 411 13.01 -8.55 -16.99
CA LYS A 411 13.30 -8.40 -15.56
C LYS A 411 12.08 -8.56 -14.66
N GLY A 412 10.91 -8.27 -15.16
CA GLY A 412 9.68 -8.34 -14.38
C GLY A 412 8.45 -8.00 -15.19
N PHE A 413 7.31 -8.06 -14.51
CA PHE A 413 6.01 -7.70 -15.07
C PHE A 413 5.28 -6.69 -14.19
N LYS A 414 4.63 -5.71 -14.84
CA LYS A 414 3.49 -4.97 -14.32
C LYS A 414 2.25 -5.78 -14.69
N VAL A 415 1.59 -6.40 -13.70
CA VAL A 415 0.40 -7.24 -13.94
C VAL A 415 -0.84 -6.48 -13.54
N ASP A 416 -1.72 -6.22 -14.51
CA ASP A 416 -2.81 -5.27 -14.39
C ASP A 416 -4.19 -5.90 -14.59
N PHE A 417 -5.24 -5.15 -14.18
CA PHE A 417 -6.65 -5.53 -14.32
C PHE A 417 -7.08 -6.75 -13.50
N LEU A 418 -6.50 -6.94 -12.29
CA LEU A 418 -7.00 -7.93 -11.35
C LEU A 418 -8.42 -7.57 -10.86
N ASP A 419 -8.65 -6.31 -10.49
CA ASP A 419 -9.91 -5.62 -10.19
C ASP A 419 -10.86 -6.35 -9.21
N ARG A 420 -10.33 -7.27 -8.42
CA ARG A 420 -11.05 -8.10 -7.46
C ARG A 420 -10.15 -8.44 -6.28
N ASP A 421 -10.75 -8.87 -5.17
CA ASP A 421 -10.05 -9.36 -3.98
C ASP A 421 -10.76 -10.56 -3.33
N ASP A 422 -11.56 -11.34 -4.09
CA ASP A 422 -12.06 -12.62 -3.64
C ASP A 422 -10.93 -13.65 -3.46
N GLN A 423 -11.23 -14.76 -2.78
CA GLN A 423 -10.22 -15.79 -2.49
C GLN A 423 -9.47 -16.26 -3.75
N LYS A 424 -10.10 -16.31 -4.90
CA LYS A 424 -9.49 -16.78 -6.14
C LYS A 424 -8.39 -15.86 -6.63
N ILE A 425 -8.62 -14.53 -6.52
CA ILE A 425 -7.61 -13.52 -6.84
C ILE A 425 -6.49 -13.51 -5.79
N ALA A 426 -6.82 -13.62 -4.50
CA ALA A 426 -5.80 -13.75 -3.48
C ALA A 426 -4.87 -14.96 -3.75
N ASN A 427 -5.44 -16.10 -4.13
CA ASN A 427 -4.67 -17.29 -4.49
C ASN A 427 -3.84 -17.10 -5.78
N PHE A 428 -4.40 -16.41 -6.78
CA PHE A 428 -3.65 -16.08 -7.99
C PHE A 428 -2.43 -15.22 -7.68
N THR A 429 -2.55 -14.19 -6.84
CA THR A 429 -1.44 -13.30 -6.49
C THR A 429 -0.28 -14.05 -5.84
N TYR A 430 -0.55 -14.98 -4.93
CA TYR A 430 0.49 -15.79 -4.31
C TYR A 430 1.14 -16.77 -5.33
N ARG A 431 0.35 -17.41 -6.20
CA ARG A 431 0.87 -18.27 -7.28
C ARG A 431 1.72 -17.48 -8.27
N LEU A 432 1.27 -16.26 -8.63
CA LEU A 432 2.01 -15.36 -9.51
C LEU A 432 3.36 -14.97 -8.87
N ALA A 433 3.35 -14.55 -7.60
CA ALA A 433 4.56 -14.18 -6.87
C ALA A 433 5.57 -15.32 -6.76
N GLU A 434 5.10 -16.53 -6.43
CA GLU A 434 5.90 -17.74 -6.35
C GLU A 434 6.49 -18.14 -7.71
N THR A 435 5.65 -18.16 -8.76
CA THR A 435 6.09 -18.54 -10.10
C THR A 435 7.09 -17.52 -10.67
N ALA A 436 6.82 -16.23 -10.50
CA ALA A 436 7.74 -15.17 -10.91
C ALA A 436 9.08 -15.29 -10.16
N ALA A 437 9.08 -15.54 -8.85
CA ALA A 437 10.30 -15.74 -8.07
C ALA A 437 11.12 -16.94 -8.58
N LYS A 438 10.47 -18.05 -8.91
CA LYS A 438 11.10 -19.25 -9.50
C LYS A 438 11.88 -18.91 -10.77
N TYR A 439 11.38 -17.99 -11.57
CA TYR A 439 12.00 -17.54 -12.81
C TYR A 439 12.78 -16.22 -12.66
N ARG A 440 13.02 -15.75 -11.43
CA ARG A 440 13.76 -14.51 -11.14
C ARG A 440 13.17 -13.28 -11.81
N LEU A 441 11.85 -13.14 -11.74
CA LEU A 441 11.09 -11.99 -12.22
C LEU A 441 10.49 -11.24 -11.04
N PHE A 442 10.62 -9.93 -11.02
CA PHE A 442 9.91 -9.11 -10.05
C PHE A 442 8.54 -8.66 -10.60
N LEU A 443 7.70 -8.16 -9.71
CA LEU A 443 6.32 -7.83 -10.00
C LEU A 443 5.94 -6.44 -9.48
N ASP A 444 5.09 -5.78 -10.26
CA ASP A 444 4.29 -4.63 -9.90
C ASP A 444 2.81 -4.99 -10.14
N MET A 445 1.96 -4.83 -9.13
CA MET A 445 0.56 -5.30 -9.15
C MET A 445 -0.39 -4.13 -9.38
N HIS A 446 -1.12 -4.15 -10.48
CA HIS A 446 -2.09 -3.13 -10.86
C HIS A 446 -3.53 -3.66 -10.93
N GLY A 447 -4.53 -2.75 -10.89
CA GLY A 447 -5.91 -3.16 -10.67
C GLY A 447 -6.04 -4.01 -9.40
N TYR A 448 -5.24 -3.72 -8.40
CA TYR A 448 -4.99 -4.56 -7.23
C TYR A 448 -5.43 -3.85 -5.95
N HIS A 449 -5.90 -4.60 -4.97
CA HIS A 449 -6.19 -4.05 -3.64
C HIS A 449 -4.90 -3.57 -2.94
N LYS A 450 -5.04 -2.84 -1.82
CA LYS A 450 -3.90 -2.48 -0.97
C LYS A 450 -2.99 -3.69 -0.71
N PRO A 451 -1.67 -3.53 -0.59
CA PRO A 451 -0.80 -4.59 -0.10
C PRO A 451 -1.25 -5.04 1.30
N ALA A 452 -1.11 -6.32 1.57
CA ALA A 452 -1.42 -6.95 2.85
C ALA A 452 -0.23 -7.76 3.37
N GLY A 453 0.99 -7.35 3.02
CA GLY A 453 2.22 -7.95 3.50
C GLY A 453 2.86 -8.99 2.57
N ILE A 454 2.29 -9.27 1.40
CA ILE A 454 2.87 -10.22 0.43
C ILE A 454 4.30 -9.85 0.03
N GLN A 455 4.65 -8.56 0.01
CA GLN A 455 6.01 -8.08 -0.29
C GLN A 455 7.06 -8.52 0.74
N ARG A 456 6.67 -8.94 1.95
CA ARG A 456 7.56 -9.62 2.90
C ARG A 456 7.69 -11.10 2.58
N THR A 457 6.57 -11.76 2.27
CA THR A 457 6.51 -13.20 1.99
C THR A 457 7.18 -13.53 0.65
N TYR A 458 6.98 -12.66 -0.33
CA TYR A 458 7.59 -12.73 -1.66
C TYR A 458 8.23 -11.38 -2.01
N PRO A 459 9.51 -11.16 -1.63
CA PRO A 459 10.20 -9.88 -1.85
C PRO A 459 10.38 -9.46 -3.31
N ASN A 460 10.08 -10.35 -4.25
CA ASN A 460 10.02 -10.02 -5.67
C ASN A 460 8.75 -9.27 -6.08
N VAL A 461 7.75 -9.12 -5.21
CA VAL A 461 6.63 -8.21 -5.41
C VAL A 461 7.05 -6.84 -4.90
N LEU A 462 7.51 -5.98 -5.80
CA LEU A 462 8.15 -4.72 -5.45
C LEU A 462 7.14 -3.58 -5.24
N ASN A 463 6.07 -3.54 -6.04
CA ASN A 463 5.16 -2.41 -5.98
C ASN A 463 3.70 -2.82 -6.21
N PHE A 464 2.79 -1.89 -5.88
CA PHE A 464 1.34 -2.11 -5.94
C PHE A 464 0.62 -0.81 -6.27
N GLU A 465 -0.40 -0.87 -7.13
CA GLU A 465 -1.36 0.21 -7.28
C GLU A 465 -2.29 0.30 -6.04
N GLY A 466 -3.58 0.10 -6.19
CA GLY A 466 -4.56 0.27 -5.11
C GLY A 466 -4.49 1.65 -4.48
N VAL A 467 -4.20 2.65 -5.30
CA VAL A 467 -4.06 4.06 -4.96
C VAL A 467 -4.60 4.89 -6.12
N PHE A 468 -5.26 6.02 -5.83
CA PHE A 468 -5.66 6.96 -6.88
C PHE A 468 -4.42 7.72 -7.37
N GLY A 469 -3.65 7.08 -8.26
CA GLY A 469 -2.34 7.55 -8.73
C GLY A 469 -2.39 8.79 -9.61
N LEU A 470 -1.21 9.36 -9.90
CA LEU A 470 -1.08 10.54 -10.76
C LEU A 470 -1.63 10.27 -12.18
N GLU A 471 -1.66 9.01 -12.61
CA GLU A 471 -2.23 8.62 -13.90
C GLU A 471 -3.68 9.09 -14.09
N GLN A 472 -4.45 9.17 -13.01
CA GLN A 472 -5.83 9.66 -13.02
C GLN A 472 -5.95 11.11 -13.52
N MET A 473 -4.85 11.89 -13.49
CA MET A 473 -4.84 13.28 -13.95
C MET A 473 -4.99 13.42 -15.47
N LYS A 474 -4.86 12.34 -16.24
CA LYS A 474 -5.11 12.35 -17.69
C LYS A 474 -6.58 12.59 -18.06
N TRP A 475 -7.51 12.15 -17.20
CA TRP A 475 -8.96 12.13 -17.52
C TRP A 475 -9.88 12.53 -16.37
N THR A 476 -9.34 12.76 -15.18
CA THR A 476 -10.18 13.07 -14.02
C THR A 476 -10.84 14.44 -14.12
N SER A 477 -11.87 14.66 -13.31
CA SER A 477 -12.50 15.98 -13.21
C SER A 477 -11.52 17.02 -12.67
N GLU A 478 -11.56 18.24 -13.22
CA GLU A 478 -10.82 19.41 -12.70
C GLU A 478 -11.16 19.72 -11.23
N LYS A 479 -12.29 19.21 -10.73
CA LYS A 479 -12.74 19.35 -9.34
C LYS A 479 -12.06 18.34 -8.39
N THR A 480 -11.38 17.33 -8.91
CA THR A 480 -10.63 16.36 -8.08
C THR A 480 -9.47 17.09 -7.42
N ASP A 481 -9.38 16.97 -6.10
CA ASP A 481 -8.34 17.60 -5.30
C ASP A 481 -7.22 16.58 -5.02
N MET A 482 -6.29 16.48 -5.97
CA MET A 482 -5.15 15.58 -5.87
C MET A 482 -4.15 16.06 -4.82
N VAL A 483 -4.00 17.36 -4.67
CA VAL A 483 -3.04 17.97 -3.74
C VAL A 483 -3.36 17.63 -2.27
N THR A 484 -4.64 17.69 -1.88
CA THR A 484 -5.07 17.25 -0.55
C THR A 484 -4.99 15.72 -0.41
N TYR A 485 -5.28 14.98 -1.48
CA TYR A 485 -5.15 13.53 -1.49
C TYR A 485 -3.71 13.07 -1.25
N ASP A 486 -2.72 13.70 -1.91
CA ASP A 486 -1.30 13.33 -1.79
C ASP A 486 -0.71 13.57 -0.38
N VAL A 487 -1.28 14.53 0.38
CA VAL A 487 -0.90 14.72 1.80
C VAL A 487 -1.79 13.93 2.77
N THR A 488 -2.64 13.04 2.23
CA THR A 488 -3.49 12.11 2.99
C THR A 488 -2.95 10.68 2.91
N ILE A 489 -2.59 10.22 1.72
CA ILE A 489 -2.19 8.83 1.47
C ILE A 489 -0.95 8.36 2.22
N PRO A 490 0.04 9.20 2.58
CA PRO A 490 1.17 8.75 3.40
C PRO A 490 0.76 8.23 4.78
N PHE A 491 -0.35 8.70 5.31
CA PHE A 491 -0.85 8.33 6.63
C PHE A 491 -1.83 7.15 6.59
N ILE A 492 -2.44 6.86 5.44
CA ILE A 492 -3.50 5.85 5.31
C ILE A 492 -3.05 4.74 4.36
N ARG A 493 -2.96 5.02 3.05
CA ARG A 493 -2.66 4.01 2.03
C ARG A 493 -1.24 3.43 2.18
N MET A 494 -0.25 4.31 2.38
CA MET A 494 1.16 3.89 2.48
C MET A 494 1.46 3.04 3.72
N LEU A 495 0.64 3.12 4.79
CA LEU A 495 0.72 2.24 5.94
C LEU A 495 0.59 0.76 5.55
N ALA A 496 -0.19 0.45 4.52
CA ALA A 496 -0.36 -0.91 4.01
C ALA A 496 0.88 -1.42 3.25
N GLY A 497 1.72 -0.53 2.72
CA GLY A 497 2.93 -0.87 1.98
C GLY A 497 3.15 0.01 0.74
N PRO A 498 4.08 -0.36 -0.15
CA PRO A 498 4.48 0.41 -1.32
C PRO A 498 3.31 0.85 -2.21
N MET A 499 3.52 1.96 -2.92
CA MET A 499 2.52 2.54 -3.83
C MET A 499 3.13 2.83 -5.19
N ASP A 500 2.55 2.29 -6.26
CA ASP A 500 2.82 2.77 -7.60
C ASP A 500 1.94 3.99 -7.90
N TYR A 501 2.36 5.14 -7.35
CA TYR A 501 1.66 6.42 -7.49
C TYR A 501 1.93 7.08 -8.85
N THR A 502 3.00 6.70 -9.54
CA THR A 502 3.40 7.21 -10.86
C THR A 502 3.75 8.70 -10.90
N GLN A 503 4.50 9.18 -9.91
CA GLN A 503 4.93 10.58 -9.80
C GLN A 503 5.96 11.00 -10.85
N GLY A 504 6.31 12.30 -10.87
CA GLY A 504 7.41 12.85 -11.65
C GLY A 504 7.00 13.74 -12.81
N ALA A 505 5.77 14.25 -12.83
CA ALA A 505 5.32 15.15 -13.88
C ALA A 505 6.18 16.41 -13.97
N MET A 506 6.65 16.73 -15.18
CA MET A 506 7.37 17.97 -15.49
C MET A 506 6.43 19.07 -16.02
N ARG A 507 5.18 18.75 -16.31
CA ARG A 507 4.09 19.71 -16.49
C ARG A 507 3.31 19.84 -15.19
N ASN A 508 3.41 20.98 -14.53
CA ASN A 508 2.81 21.24 -13.22
C ASN A 508 1.81 22.38 -13.31
N ALA A 509 0.68 22.27 -12.64
CA ALA A 509 -0.38 23.23 -12.70
C ALA A 509 -0.83 23.71 -11.31
N THR A 510 -1.03 25.03 -11.18
CA THR A 510 -1.79 25.60 -10.07
C THR A 510 -3.25 25.14 -10.15
N ARG A 511 -3.99 25.24 -9.05
CA ARG A 511 -5.41 24.82 -8.99
C ARG A 511 -6.26 25.40 -10.12
N ARG A 512 -5.97 26.64 -10.58
CA ARG A 512 -6.71 27.32 -11.65
C ARG A 512 -6.31 26.90 -13.05
N ASN A 513 -5.09 26.42 -13.21
CA ASN A 513 -4.49 26.14 -14.51
C ASN A 513 -4.54 24.66 -14.89
N PHE A 514 -4.91 23.78 -13.94
CA PHE A 514 -5.03 22.35 -14.21
C PHE A 514 -6.11 22.06 -15.26
N ARG A 515 -5.77 21.16 -16.18
CA ARG A 515 -6.67 20.58 -17.19
C ARG A 515 -6.32 19.11 -17.34
N ALA A 516 -7.33 18.26 -17.39
CA ALA A 516 -7.15 16.87 -17.77
C ALA A 516 -6.89 16.77 -19.27
N VAL A 517 -5.69 16.34 -19.65
CA VAL A 517 -5.26 16.23 -21.05
C VAL A 517 -4.54 14.89 -21.22
N GLY A 518 -5.04 14.04 -22.14
CA GLY A 518 -4.52 12.68 -22.30
C GLY A 518 -3.10 12.62 -22.84
N SER A 519 -2.74 13.46 -23.83
CA SER A 519 -1.43 13.40 -24.51
C SER A 519 -0.38 14.36 -23.95
N GLU A 520 -0.79 15.31 -23.14
CA GLU A 520 0.08 16.30 -22.48
C GLU A 520 -0.33 16.45 -21.01
N ALA A 521 -0.44 15.32 -20.34
CA ALA A 521 -0.90 15.26 -18.97
C ALA A 521 -0.05 16.13 -18.04
N MET A 522 -0.66 16.63 -16.98
CA MET A 522 -0.02 17.50 -15.99
C MET A 522 -0.42 17.11 -14.58
N SER A 523 0.45 17.39 -13.60
CA SER A 523 0.10 17.28 -12.19
C SER A 523 -0.59 18.53 -11.68
N GLN A 524 -1.37 18.39 -10.61
CA GLN A 524 -1.73 19.50 -9.74
C GLN A 524 -0.58 19.79 -8.75
N GLY A 525 -0.48 21.04 -8.29
CA GLY A 525 0.59 21.47 -7.37
C GLY A 525 1.88 21.85 -8.07
N THR A 526 2.94 22.10 -7.28
CA THR A 526 4.19 22.66 -7.79
C THR A 526 5.17 21.57 -8.27
N ARG A 527 6.23 22.01 -8.97
CA ARG A 527 7.37 21.18 -9.37
C ARG A 527 8.03 20.52 -8.14
N CYS A 528 8.29 21.29 -7.09
CA CYS A 528 8.96 20.80 -5.89
C CYS A 528 8.14 19.74 -5.15
N ARG A 529 6.79 19.78 -5.26
CA ARG A 529 5.93 18.70 -4.79
C ARG A 529 6.25 17.38 -5.50
N GLN A 530 6.35 17.37 -6.83
CA GLN A 530 6.70 16.18 -7.61
C GLN A 530 8.07 15.61 -7.24
N LEU A 531 9.03 16.46 -6.92
CA LEU A 531 10.33 16.02 -6.41
C LEU A 531 10.24 15.43 -5.01
N ALA A 532 9.45 16.03 -4.12
CA ALA A 532 9.23 15.55 -2.76
C ALA A 532 8.55 14.17 -2.72
N GLU A 533 7.66 13.87 -3.67
CA GLU A 533 6.96 12.59 -3.78
C GLU A 533 7.92 11.41 -3.93
N TYR A 534 9.06 11.57 -4.63
CA TYR A 534 10.10 10.54 -4.72
C TYR A 534 10.76 10.21 -3.37
N VAL A 535 10.76 11.15 -2.44
CA VAL A 535 11.30 10.94 -1.09
C VAL A 535 10.22 10.42 -0.14
N ILE A 536 8.99 10.94 -0.24
CA ILE A 536 7.90 10.66 0.71
C ILE A 536 7.24 9.31 0.43
N PHE A 537 6.92 9.02 -0.83
CA PHE A 537 6.21 7.81 -1.19
C PHE A 537 7.15 6.60 -1.19
N GLU A 538 6.68 5.51 -0.63
CA GLU A 538 7.39 4.24 -0.67
C GLU A 538 7.11 3.55 -2.00
N SER A 539 8.14 3.34 -2.81
CA SER A 539 8.04 2.72 -4.13
C SER A 539 9.37 2.09 -4.55
N PRO A 540 9.62 0.81 -4.20
CA PRO A 540 10.85 0.12 -4.60
C PRO A 540 11.01 -0.07 -6.12
N PHE A 541 9.92 -0.03 -6.87
CA PHE A 541 9.91 0.03 -8.33
C PHE A 541 9.20 1.33 -8.74
N ASN A 542 10.00 2.39 -8.96
CA ASN A 542 9.49 3.76 -8.94
C ASN A 542 9.43 4.37 -10.35
N MET A 543 8.22 4.64 -10.83
CA MET A 543 8.00 5.16 -12.17
C MET A 543 8.38 6.63 -12.34
N LEU A 544 8.94 6.96 -13.49
CA LEU A 544 9.07 8.30 -14.04
C LEU A 544 7.97 8.47 -15.07
N CYS A 545 6.91 9.21 -14.73
CA CYS A 545 5.71 9.24 -15.55
C CYS A 545 5.82 10.13 -16.80
N ASP A 546 6.70 11.14 -16.80
CA ASP A 546 6.81 12.06 -17.92
C ASP A 546 7.72 11.53 -19.04
N SER A 547 7.68 12.16 -20.20
CA SER A 547 8.47 11.73 -21.36
C SER A 547 9.96 12.11 -21.20
N PRO A 548 10.88 11.34 -21.78
CA PRO A 548 12.28 11.70 -21.90
C PRO A 548 12.50 13.13 -22.40
N SER A 549 11.73 13.55 -23.41
CA SER A 549 11.82 14.92 -23.97
C SER A 549 11.53 16.00 -22.92
N ASN A 550 10.60 15.78 -21.99
CA ASN A 550 10.29 16.69 -20.91
C ASN A 550 11.36 16.66 -19.81
N TYR A 551 11.84 15.50 -19.42
CA TYR A 551 12.91 15.35 -18.43
C TYR A 551 14.22 16.02 -18.88
N MET A 552 14.61 15.85 -20.15
CA MET A 552 15.82 16.49 -20.69
C MET A 552 15.74 18.03 -20.75
N ARG A 553 14.53 18.62 -20.74
CA ARG A 553 14.36 20.09 -20.62
C ARG A 553 14.49 20.60 -19.19
N GLU A 554 14.42 19.70 -18.23
CA GLU A 554 14.47 20.00 -16.80
C GLU A 554 15.63 19.22 -16.12
N PRO A 555 16.88 19.42 -16.57
CA PRO A 555 18.00 18.56 -16.19
C PRO A 555 18.25 18.54 -14.68
N GLU A 556 18.11 19.68 -13.99
CA GLU A 556 18.30 19.73 -12.53
C GLU A 556 17.31 18.84 -11.78
N CYS A 557 16.02 18.87 -12.20
CA CYS A 557 14.99 18.02 -11.61
C CYS A 557 15.24 16.54 -11.93
N THR A 558 15.65 16.24 -13.16
CA THR A 558 15.96 14.89 -13.62
C THR A 558 17.14 14.30 -12.87
N GLU A 559 18.22 15.07 -12.70
CA GLU A 559 19.39 14.68 -11.87
C GLU A 559 19.00 14.38 -10.43
N PHE A 560 18.12 15.21 -9.83
CA PHE A 560 17.64 14.97 -8.49
C PHE A 560 16.85 13.65 -8.43
N ILE A 561 15.83 13.46 -9.29
CA ILE A 561 15.02 12.24 -9.36
C ILE A 561 15.93 11.01 -9.55
N ALA A 562 16.86 11.07 -10.49
CA ALA A 562 17.81 9.98 -10.74
C ALA A 562 18.66 9.64 -9.51
N SER A 563 19.00 10.63 -8.68
CA SER A 563 19.81 10.44 -7.47
C SER A 563 19.06 9.89 -6.28
N VAL A 564 17.72 9.93 -6.26
CA VAL A 564 16.91 9.45 -5.13
C VAL A 564 16.84 7.92 -5.16
N PRO A 565 17.22 7.22 -4.07
CA PRO A 565 17.07 5.77 -3.97
C PRO A 565 15.61 5.32 -3.95
N THR A 566 15.36 4.06 -4.31
CA THR A 566 14.02 3.45 -4.25
C THR A 566 13.82 2.56 -3.02
N THR A 567 14.90 2.23 -2.31
CA THR A 567 14.89 1.50 -1.03
C THR A 567 15.80 2.19 -0.02
N TRP A 568 15.48 2.03 1.25
CA TRP A 568 16.06 2.86 2.30
C TRP A 568 16.65 2.03 3.44
N ASP A 569 17.67 2.58 4.10
CA ASP A 569 18.23 1.99 5.31
C ASP A 569 17.46 2.45 6.55
N GLU A 570 16.91 3.68 6.50
CA GLU A 570 16.18 4.29 7.59
C GLU A 570 15.12 5.27 7.08
N THR A 571 14.00 5.34 7.78
CA THR A 571 12.92 6.32 7.54
C THR A 571 12.53 6.95 8.87
N VAL A 572 12.37 8.27 8.88
CA VAL A 572 11.95 9.07 10.04
C VAL A 572 10.82 9.99 9.63
N GLY A 573 9.66 9.80 10.21
CA GLY A 573 8.55 10.76 10.11
C GLY A 573 8.87 12.02 10.92
N LEU A 574 9.05 13.16 10.26
CA LEU A 574 9.45 14.41 10.92
C LEU A 574 8.25 15.15 11.51
N ASP A 575 7.34 15.56 10.65
CA ASP A 575 6.12 16.26 11.03
C ASP A 575 5.04 16.06 9.99
N GLY A 576 3.77 16.15 10.40
CA GLY A 576 2.66 15.99 9.47
C GLY A 576 1.30 15.94 10.13
N ARG A 577 0.30 16.31 9.33
CA ARG A 577 -1.10 16.25 9.68
C ARG A 577 -1.91 15.76 8.47
N VAL A 578 -2.73 14.75 8.70
CA VAL A 578 -3.55 14.11 7.65
C VAL A 578 -4.35 15.16 6.88
N GLY A 579 -4.20 15.17 5.55
CA GLY A 579 -4.89 16.09 4.66
C GLY A 579 -4.38 17.53 4.64
N GLU A 580 -3.32 17.85 5.42
CA GLU A 580 -2.77 19.19 5.47
C GLU A 580 -1.31 19.24 4.97
N TYR A 581 -0.43 18.45 5.55
CA TYR A 581 0.99 18.44 5.17
C TYR A 581 1.70 17.18 5.69
N VAL A 582 2.85 16.89 5.11
CA VAL A 582 3.73 15.79 5.53
C VAL A 582 5.19 16.15 5.27
N SER A 583 6.08 15.70 6.16
CA SER A 583 7.52 15.76 5.96
C SER A 583 8.19 14.50 6.50
N ILE A 584 9.00 13.85 5.66
CA ILE A 584 9.68 12.59 5.94
C ILE A 584 11.15 12.72 5.56
N ALA A 585 12.03 12.16 6.39
CA ALA A 585 13.45 11.97 6.10
C ALA A 585 13.75 10.48 5.87
N ARG A 586 14.63 10.20 4.91
CA ARG A 586 15.06 8.84 4.57
C ARG A 586 16.56 8.80 4.31
N ARG A 587 17.23 7.72 4.73
CA ARG A 587 18.68 7.54 4.56
C ARG A 587 19.00 6.36 3.66
N LYS A 588 20.01 6.55 2.82
CA LYS A 588 20.67 5.48 2.08
C LYS A 588 22.17 5.69 2.16
N GLY A 589 22.90 4.72 2.73
CA GLY A 589 24.31 4.92 3.04
C GLY A 589 24.50 6.14 3.96
N ASP A 590 25.38 7.05 3.55
CA ASP A 590 25.68 8.28 4.29
C ASP A 590 24.82 9.49 3.88
N THR A 591 23.92 9.32 2.91
CA THR A 591 23.11 10.41 2.36
C THR A 591 21.68 10.35 2.92
N TRP A 592 21.20 11.49 3.40
CA TRP A 592 19.82 11.68 3.78
C TRP A 592 19.05 12.45 2.71
N TYR A 593 17.80 12.07 2.54
CA TYR A 593 16.85 12.75 1.69
C TYR A 593 15.67 13.20 2.53
N VAL A 594 15.21 14.44 2.36
CA VAL A 594 14.04 14.96 3.09
C VAL A 594 13.05 15.50 2.09
N GLY A 595 11.81 15.01 2.16
CA GLY A 595 10.70 15.53 1.38
C GLY A 595 9.66 16.20 2.27
N GLY A 596 9.04 17.26 1.76
CA GLY A 596 7.89 17.90 2.41
C GLY A 596 6.88 18.40 1.40
N MET A 597 5.59 18.23 1.71
CA MET A 597 4.46 18.68 0.89
C MET A 597 3.39 19.34 1.74
N THR A 598 2.65 20.28 1.16
CA THR A 598 1.48 20.93 1.79
C THR A 598 0.24 20.81 0.90
N ASP A 599 -0.93 20.99 1.51
CA ASP A 599 -2.21 21.15 0.82
C ASP A 599 -2.26 22.47 0.01
N TRP A 600 -3.46 22.92 -0.40
CA TRP A 600 -3.61 24.20 -1.12
C TRP A 600 -3.39 25.45 -0.24
N ASN A 601 -2.96 25.29 1.01
CA ASN A 601 -2.55 26.40 1.86
C ASN A 601 -1.03 26.56 1.84
N ALA A 602 -0.55 27.78 1.59
CA ALA A 602 0.87 28.08 1.75
C ALA A 602 1.31 27.79 3.19
N ARG A 603 2.47 27.18 3.35
CA ARG A 603 2.97 26.77 4.66
C ARG A 603 4.45 27.05 4.83
N THR A 604 4.82 27.45 6.03
CA THR A 604 6.22 27.51 6.44
C THR A 604 6.46 26.39 7.47
N LEU A 605 7.36 25.48 7.18
CA LEU A 605 7.78 24.43 8.11
C LEU A 605 9.19 24.69 8.61
N THR A 606 9.39 24.51 9.91
CA THR A 606 10.72 24.36 10.49
C THR A 606 10.94 22.89 10.77
N ILE A 607 11.74 22.24 9.93
CA ILE A 607 12.10 20.83 10.06
C ILE A 607 13.24 20.65 11.05
N ASP A 608 13.10 19.66 11.92
CA ASP A 608 14.12 19.25 12.86
C ASP A 608 14.98 18.14 12.24
N LEU A 609 16.23 18.44 11.98
CA LEU A 609 17.23 17.55 11.41
C LEU A 609 18.13 16.94 12.50
N GLY A 610 17.66 16.87 13.75
CA GLY A 610 18.41 16.33 14.89
C GLY A 610 18.85 14.87 14.74
N PHE A 611 18.24 14.12 13.81
CA PHE A 611 18.65 12.77 13.44
C PHE A 611 20.01 12.72 12.70
N LEU A 612 20.46 13.84 12.14
CA LEU A 612 21.82 13.95 11.59
C LEU A 612 22.81 13.88 12.76
N GLY A 613 23.74 12.96 12.72
CA GLY A 613 24.80 12.82 13.74
C GLY A 613 25.67 14.07 13.88
N GLU A 614 26.74 13.95 14.69
CA GLU A 614 27.73 15.01 14.83
C GLU A 614 28.45 15.32 13.52
N GLY A 615 28.90 16.55 13.33
CA GLY A 615 29.65 17.02 12.16
C GLY A 615 28.94 18.15 11.41
N ALA A 616 29.57 18.63 10.38
CA ALA A 616 29.03 19.65 9.48
C ALA A 616 28.34 18.98 8.29
N TYR A 617 27.16 19.50 7.90
CA TYR A 617 26.39 19.00 6.79
C TYR A 617 26.05 20.13 5.82
N THR A 618 25.95 19.76 4.55
CA THR A 618 25.42 20.62 3.48
C THR A 618 24.24 19.90 2.83
N ALA A 619 23.32 20.67 2.30
CA ALA A 619 22.19 20.12 1.55
C ALA A 619 22.02 20.83 0.22
N GLU A 620 21.63 20.05 -0.78
CA GLU A 620 21.03 20.54 -1.99
C GLU A 620 19.53 20.66 -1.73
N LEU A 621 18.97 21.87 -1.83
CA LEU A 621 17.58 22.18 -1.54
C LEU A 621 16.87 22.59 -2.83
N PHE A 622 15.81 21.83 -3.17
CA PHE A 622 14.80 22.25 -4.13
C PHE A 622 13.57 22.77 -3.35
N ARG A 623 13.20 24.01 -3.59
CA ARG A 623 12.05 24.64 -2.95
C ARG A 623 11.23 25.47 -3.93
N ASP A 624 9.97 25.67 -3.62
CA ASP A 624 9.10 26.54 -4.40
C ASP A 624 9.69 27.94 -4.58
N GLY A 625 9.61 28.46 -5.79
CA GLY A 625 9.95 29.82 -6.12
C GLY A 625 8.92 30.81 -5.60
N VAL A 626 9.26 32.10 -5.63
CA VAL A 626 8.39 33.16 -5.08
C VAL A 626 7.08 33.35 -5.87
N ASN A 627 7.01 32.86 -7.10
CA ASN A 627 5.83 32.92 -7.97
C ASN A 627 5.22 31.54 -8.23
N ALA A 628 5.54 30.52 -7.46
CA ALA A 628 5.02 29.17 -7.64
C ALA A 628 3.49 29.09 -7.48
N ASP A 629 2.85 30.04 -6.79
CA ASP A 629 1.42 30.22 -6.70
C ASP A 629 0.75 30.64 -8.03
N LYS A 630 1.52 31.13 -8.98
CA LYS A 630 1.10 31.57 -10.34
C LYS A 630 1.66 30.66 -11.42
N ALA A 631 2.90 30.22 -11.27
CA ALA A 631 3.64 29.38 -12.19
C ALA A 631 4.16 28.15 -11.42
N ALA A 632 3.36 27.06 -11.39
CA ALA A 632 3.62 25.89 -10.57
C ALA A 632 4.99 25.22 -10.80
N ARG A 633 5.63 25.50 -11.93
CA ARG A 633 7.01 25.09 -12.26
C ARG A 633 8.10 26.02 -11.74
N ASP A 634 7.75 27.14 -11.06
CA ASP A 634 8.74 28.07 -10.50
C ASP A 634 9.36 27.46 -9.25
N TYR A 635 10.66 27.16 -9.31
CA TYR A 635 11.44 26.59 -8.22
C TYR A 635 12.84 27.22 -8.12
N LYS A 636 13.50 26.93 -7.01
CA LYS A 636 14.93 27.21 -6.82
C LYS A 636 15.68 25.98 -6.37
N ARG A 637 16.86 25.76 -6.96
CA ARG A 637 17.88 24.84 -6.50
C ARG A 637 18.96 25.64 -5.78
N GLU A 638 19.22 25.34 -4.53
CA GLU A 638 20.16 26.08 -3.68
C GLU A 638 21.05 25.10 -2.89
N SER A 639 22.32 25.44 -2.72
CA SER A 639 23.17 24.76 -1.75
C SER A 639 23.05 25.49 -0.42
N VAL A 640 22.69 24.79 0.64
CA VAL A 640 22.49 25.34 1.98
C VAL A 640 23.35 24.60 3.01
N GLU A 641 23.93 25.33 3.94
CA GLU A 641 24.58 24.73 5.10
C GLU A 641 23.53 24.41 6.14
N ILE A 642 23.60 23.21 6.71
CA ILE A 642 22.70 22.83 7.81
C ILE A 642 23.14 23.56 9.07
N PRO A 643 22.25 24.37 9.69
CA PRO A 643 22.57 25.13 10.90
C PRO A 643 23.00 24.22 12.06
N ALA A 644 23.79 24.78 13.00
CA ALA A 644 24.29 24.04 14.14
C ALA A 644 23.17 23.53 15.07
N ASP A 645 22.03 24.24 15.16
CA ASP A 645 20.85 23.84 15.90
C ASP A 645 19.98 22.79 15.17
N ARG A 646 20.44 22.32 13.99
CA ARG A 646 19.75 21.32 13.16
C ARG A 646 18.33 21.72 12.73
N LYS A 647 18.01 22.99 12.70
CA LYS A 647 16.68 23.47 12.28
C LYS A 647 16.77 24.19 10.95
N LEU A 648 15.98 23.74 9.99
CA LEU A 648 15.89 24.37 8.67
C LEU A 648 14.44 24.80 8.42
N THR A 649 14.24 26.09 8.10
CA THR A 649 12.91 26.61 7.78
C THR A 649 12.75 26.74 6.27
N VAL A 650 11.69 26.09 5.74
CA VAL A 650 11.34 26.09 4.32
C VAL A 650 9.92 26.61 4.12
N LYS A 651 9.74 27.46 3.11
CA LYS A 651 8.42 27.98 2.69
C LYS A 651 7.93 27.18 1.50
N MET A 652 6.65 26.79 1.54
CA MET A 652 5.95 26.10 0.45
C MET A 652 4.79 26.98 -0.04
N ALA A 653 4.63 27.05 -1.35
CA ALA A 653 3.49 27.69 -1.99
C ALA A 653 2.20 26.85 -1.80
N PRO A 654 1.00 27.35 -2.15
CA PRO A 654 -0.22 26.53 -2.22
C PRO A 654 -0.02 25.32 -3.14
N GLY A 655 -0.27 24.11 -2.65
CA GLY A 655 0.02 22.87 -3.36
C GLY A 655 1.51 22.58 -3.55
N GLY A 656 2.33 23.21 -2.72
CA GLY A 656 3.78 23.22 -2.84
C GLY A 656 4.49 22.08 -2.13
N GLY A 657 5.81 22.12 -2.27
CA GLY A 657 6.71 21.17 -1.63
C GLY A 657 8.16 21.62 -1.59
N PHE A 658 9.00 20.77 -1.02
CA PHE A 658 10.45 20.89 -1.06
C PHE A 658 11.10 19.50 -1.02
N ALA A 659 12.29 19.43 -1.57
CA ALA A 659 13.13 18.23 -1.47
C ALA A 659 14.56 18.61 -1.13
N LEU A 660 15.20 17.83 -0.27
CA LEU A 660 16.57 17.99 0.18
C LEU A 660 17.37 16.71 -0.09
N LYS A 661 18.62 16.88 -0.50
CA LYS A 661 19.66 15.84 -0.46
C LYS A 661 20.76 16.33 0.47
N VAL A 662 20.93 15.68 1.61
CA VAL A 662 21.84 16.09 2.69
C VAL A 662 23.04 15.17 2.75
N SER A 663 24.23 15.75 2.72
CA SER A 663 25.49 15.01 2.80
C SER A 663 26.40 15.60 3.88
N ARG A 664 27.23 14.76 4.47
CA ARG A 664 28.27 15.21 5.40
C ARG A 664 29.37 15.93 4.62
N LYS A 665 29.91 17.04 5.20
CA LYS A 665 31.07 17.75 4.64
C LYS A 665 32.37 16.98 4.83
#